data_35f658515a9ee76d33071095a67552b3
#
_entry.id   35f658515a9ee76d33071095a67552b3
#
_cell.length_a   1.000
_cell.length_b   1.000
_cell.length_c   1.000
_cell.angle_alpha   90.00
_cell.angle_beta   90.00
_cell.angle_gamma   90.00
#
_symmetry.space_group_name_H-M   'P 1'
#
loop_
_entity.id
_entity.type
_entity.pdbx_description
1 polymer ?
#
loop_
_entity_poly.entity_id
_entity_poly.type
_entity_poly.pdbx_seq_one_letter_code
_entity_poly.pdbx_strand_id
1 'polypeptide(L)'
;MKLLPALAGVLATLILAQPCEGTAPAFPGAVDTSVLQSCITKAKLLVDSAYNQTERSIKQRLRSGLASPMDLLSYFKQPVAATRIAVRAADYMHVALGLLEEKLQFQESRSFNVTDVLTKPQLRLLSQASGCAVQDEAEQCSDKYRTITGRCNNRRRPLLGAANQALARWLPAQYEDGVSLPFGWTPGKRRNGFLLPLVRAVSNQIVRFPSERLTSDRGRSLMFMQWGQFIDHDLDFTPESPARVAFTAGVDCERTCAQLPPCFPIKIPPNDPRISNQRDCIPFFRSAPACPRNRNKVRNQINALTSFVDASMVYGSEVSLALRLRNRTNYLGLLAVNQRFQDNGRALLPFDNLHDDPCLLTNRSARIPCFLAGDTRSTETPKLAAMHTLFVREHNRLATELRRLNPRWTGDKLYQEARKILGAMVQIITYRDFLPLVLGRARASRTLGPYRGYCSNVDPRVANVFTLAFRFGHTMLQPFMFRLDSQYRASAPSSQVPLSSAFFASWRIVHEGGIDPILRGLMATPAKLNRQDSMLVDELRDRLFRQVRRIGLDLAALNMQRSRDHGLPGYNAWRRFCRLSQPRNLAQLSQVLNNRDLARKFLSLYGTPDNIDIWIGAIAEPLLPGARVGPLLACLFENQFTRARNGDRFWWQKRGVFTKRQRQALRQISLSRIVCDNTGITTVPRDIFKANTYPLGFVNCNSIPRLNLSAWRGT
;
A
#
# COMPACT_ATOMS: atom_id res chain seq x y z
N MET A 1 50.83 21.87 -31.50
CA MET A 1 50.63 20.42 -31.47
C MET A 1 49.18 20.15 -31.01
N LYS A 2 48.38 19.64 -31.91
CA LYS A 2 46.96 19.41 -31.78
C LYS A 2 46.71 18.10 -31.01
N LEU A 3 45.83 18.11 -30.02
CA LEU A 3 45.24 16.90 -29.45
C LEU A 3 43.71 17.03 -29.57
N LEU A 4 43.15 16.20 -30.44
CA LEU A 4 41.71 15.96 -30.59
C LEU A 4 41.18 15.15 -29.39
N PRO A 5 39.97 15.44 -28.91
CA PRO A 5 39.23 14.49 -28.08
C PRO A 5 38.39 13.58 -29.00
N ALA A 6 38.49 12.28 -28.74
CA ALA A 6 37.72 11.24 -29.39
C ALA A 6 36.23 11.39 -29.04
N LEU A 7 35.38 11.59 -30.03
CA LEU A 7 33.93 11.41 -29.96
C LEU A 7 33.63 9.90 -29.87
N ALA A 8 33.28 9.42 -28.69
CA ALA A 8 32.58 8.15 -28.57
C ALA A 8 31.10 8.38 -28.94
N GLY A 9 30.77 8.09 -30.18
CA GLY A 9 29.39 8.09 -30.67
C GLY A 9 28.58 7.02 -29.99
N VAL A 10 27.72 7.44 -29.08
CA VAL A 10 26.59 6.59 -28.62
C VAL A 10 25.58 6.56 -29.74
N LEU A 11 25.60 5.50 -30.54
CA LEU A 11 24.47 5.15 -31.43
C LEU A 11 23.28 4.86 -30.54
N ALA A 12 22.49 5.88 -30.20
CA ALA A 12 21.14 5.71 -29.82
C ALA A 12 20.37 5.21 -31.03
N THR A 13 20.20 3.90 -31.14
CA THR A 13 19.27 3.31 -32.09
C THR A 13 17.87 3.86 -31.75
N LEU A 14 17.44 4.86 -32.50
CA LEU A 14 16.05 5.27 -32.61
C LEU A 14 15.28 4.03 -33.12
N ILE A 15 14.72 3.27 -32.17
CA ILE A 15 13.65 2.31 -32.48
C ILE A 15 12.43 3.19 -32.75
N LEU A 16 12.33 3.72 -33.96
CA LEU A 16 11.08 4.29 -34.44
C LEU A 16 10.00 3.24 -34.25
N ALA A 17 8.88 3.66 -33.70
CA ALA A 17 7.70 2.84 -33.50
C ALA A 17 7.15 2.39 -34.86
N GLN A 18 7.79 1.38 -35.46
CA GLN A 18 7.25 0.75 -36.64
C GLN A 18 6.00 -0.05 -36.22
N PRO A 19 4.91 -0.01 -36.99
CA PRO A 19 3.72 -0.80 -36.71
C PRO A 19 4.04 -2.30 -36.74
N CYS A 20 3.22 -3.12 -36.08
CA CYS A 20 3.35 -4.58 -36.15
C CYS A 20 3.31 -5.03 -37.62
N GLU A 21 4.18 -5.93 -38.03
CA GLU A 21 4.17 -6.46 -39.40
C GLU A 21 2.93 -7.31 -39.67
N GLY A 22 2.39 -7.25 -40.88
CA GLY A 22 1.18 -7.93 -41.33
C GLY A 22 0.13 -6.95 -41.90
N THR A 23 -0.71 -7.37 -42.82
CA THR A 23 -1.80 -6.59 -43.39
C THR A 23 -2.99 -6.53 -42.43
N ALA A 24 -3.57 -5.34 -42.23
CA ALA A 24 -4.81 -5.22 -41.47
C ALA A 24 -6.00 -5.76 -42.26
N PRO A 25 -6.91 -6.55 -41.68
CA PRO A 25 -8.11 -7.00 -42.37
C PRO A 25 -9.07 -5.84 -42.61
N ALA A 26 -9.81 -5.90 -43.74
CA ALA A 26 -10.93 -5.00 -43.99
C ALA A 26 -12.06 -5.29 -43.00
N PHE A 27 -12.67 -4.26 -42.42
CA PHE A 27 -13.79 -4.43 -41.48
C PHE A 27 -15.09 -4.77 -42.21
N PRO A 28 -15.94 -5.73 -41.71
CA PRO A 28 -15.95 -6.47 -40.46
C PRO A 28 -15.40 -7.90 -40.60
N GLY A 29 -14.11 -8.11 -40.41
CA GLY A 29 -13.45 -9.41 -40.48
C GLY A 29 -12.76 -9.80 -39.18
N ALA A 30 -12.52 -11.11 -39.00
CA ALA A 30 -11.73 -11.61 -37.86
C ALA A 30 -10.28 -11.08 -37.94
N VAL A 31 -9.72 -10.69 -36.79
CA VAL A 31 -8.30 -10.28 -36.67
C VAL A 31 -7.43 -11.45 -37.14
N ASP A 32 -6.44 -11.18 -37.99
CA ASP A 32 -5.48 -12.20 -38.37
C ASP A 32 -4.63 -12.60 -37.17
N THR A 33 -4.50 -13.88 -36.92
CA THR A 33 -3.73 -14.42 -35.81
C THR A 33 -2.25 -14.09 -35.90
N SER A 34 -1.69 -13.94 -37.13
CA SER A 34 -0.30 -13.52 -37.36
C SER A 34 -0.08 -12.08 -36.88
N VAL A 35 -1.01 -11.18 -37.15
CA VAL A 35 -1.00 -9.79 -36.68
C VAL A 35 -1.01 -9.74 -35.15
N LEU A 36 -1.89 -10.52 -34.51
CA LEU A 36 -1.93 -10.62 -33.06
C LEU A 36 -0.59 -11.12 -32.47
N GLN A 37 -0.02 -12.16 -33.08
CA GLN A 37 1.27 -12.72 -32.65
C GLN A 37 2.41 -11.73 -32.79
N SER A 38 2.47 -10.97 -33.89
CA SER A 38 3.44 -9.90 -34.11
C SER A 38 3.31 -8.80 -33.05
N CYS A 39 2.08 -8.36 -32.73
CA CYS A 39 1.84 -7.38 -31.67
C CYS A 39 2.27 -7.89 -30.28
N ILE A 40 2.03 -9.17 -29.97
CA ILE A 40 2.49 -9.77 -28.70
C ILE A 40 4.03 -9.78 -28.63
N THR A 41 4.70 -10.19 -29.68
CA THR A 41 6.17 -10.25 -29.73
C THR A 41 6.77 -8.84 -29.56
N LYS A 42 6.24 -7.86 -30.28
CA LYS A 42 6.68 -6.45 -30.17
C LYS A 42 6.40 -5.90 -28.77
N ALA A 43 5.26 -6.18 -28.17
CA ALA A 43 4.91 -5.75 -26.82
C ALA A 43 5.92 -6.27 -25.78
N LYS A 44 6.34 -7.54 -25.89
CA LYS A 44 7.37 -8.10 -25.00
C LYS A 44 8.69 -7.34 -25.12
N LEU A 45 9.17 -7.09 -26.33
CA LEU A 45 10.40 -6.35 -26.56
C LEU A 45 10.34 -4.93 -25.97
N LEU A 46 9.25 -4.20 -26.17
CA LEU A 46 9.06 -2.84 -25.68
C LEU A 46 9.03 -2.80 -24.14
N VAL A 47 8.26 -3.67 -23.51
CA VAL A 47 8.16 -3.71 -22.05
C VAL A 47 9.49 -4.12 -21.42
N ASP A 48 10.17 -5.14 -21.95
CA ASP A 48 11.45 -5.61 -21.43
C ASP A 48 12.54 -4.56 -21.59
N SER A 49 12.57 -3.88 -22.73
CA SER A 49 13.48 -2.75 -22.95
C SER A 49 13.27 -1.64 -21.93
N ALA A 50 12.01 -1.22 -21.72
CA ALA A 50 11.65 -0.18 -20.75
C ALA A 50 12.01 -0.57 -19.31
N TYR A 51 11.77 -1.83 -18.90
CA TYR A 51 12.14 -2.35 -17.59
C TYR A 51 13.65 -2.34 -17.38
N ASN A 52 14.41 -2.87 -18.34
CA ASN A 52 15.87 -2.95 -18.27
C ASN A 52 16.51 -1.55 -18.24
N GLN A 53 16.02 -0.62 -19.05
CA GLN A 53 16.50 0.77 -19.07
C GLN A 53 16.22 1.46 -17.74
N THR A 54 15.03 1.28 -17.19
CA THR A 54 14.64 1.83 -15.89
C THR A 54 15.53 1.28 -14.77
N GLU A 55 15.72 -0.03 -14.71
CA GLU A 55 16.54 -0.67 -13.68
C GLU A 55 17.99 -0.17 -13.71
N ARG A 56 18.60 -0.09 -14.90
CA ARG A 56 19.97 0.45 -15.07
C ARG A 56 20.06 1.89 -14.59
N SER A 57 19.10 2.73 -14.97
CA SER A 57 19.08 4.15 -14.62
C SER A 57 18.92 4.37 -13.10
N ILE A 58 18.04 3.63 -12.44
CA ILE A 58 17.86 3.70 -10.98
C ILE A 58 19.14 3.25 -10.26
N LYS A 59 19.71 2.11 -10.65
CA LYS A 59 20.96 1.60 -10.06
C LYS A 59 22.10 2.60 -10.18
N GLN A 60 22.25 3.23 -11.33
CA GLN A 60 23.26 4.26 -11.55
C GLN A 60 23.03 5.46 -10.62
N ARG A 61 21.79 5.97 -10.50
CA ARG A 61 21.48 7.10 -9.62
C ARG A 61 21.67 6.77 -8.13
N LEU A 62 21.30 5.57 -7.69
CA LEU A 62 21.54 5.12 -6.33
C LEU A 62 23.05 5.05 -6.01
N ARG A 63 23.85 4.47 -6.88
CA ARG A 63 25.31 4.37 -6.72
C ARG A 63 26.00 5.73 -6.73
N SER A 64 25.58 6.65 -7.58
CA SER A 64 26.13 8.02 -7.62
C SER A 64 25.59 8.92 -6.52
N GLY A 65 24.60 8.47 -5.74
CA GLY A 65 23.94 9.26 -4.69
C GLY A 65 23.03 10.37 -5.22
N LEU A 66 22.60 10.25 -6.47
CA LEU A 66 21.71 11.19 -7.15
C LEU A 66 20.25 10.69 -7.21
N ALA A 67 19.89 9.77 -6.32
CA ALA A 67 18.53 9.23 -6.28
C ALA A 67 17.47 10.33 -6.12
N SER A 68 16.41 10.22 -6.92
CA SER A 68 15.25 11.10 -6.81
C SER A 68 14.29 10.65 -5.72
N PRO A 69 13.39 11.52 -5.21
CA PRO A 69 12.29 11.10 -4.34
C PRO A 69 11.42 9.99 -4.96
N MET A 70 11.33 9.96 -6.29
CA MET A 70 10.61 8.91 -7.01
C MET A 70 11.39 7.59 -7.05
N ASP A 71 12.72 7.61 -7.08
CA ASP A 71 13.54 6.40 -6.90
C ASP A 71 13.29 5.75 -5.54
N LEU A 72 13.19 6.58 -4.49
CA LEU A 72 12.88 6.11 -3.15
C LEU A 72 11.47 5.54 -3.04
N LEU A 73 10.47 6.22 -3.62
CA LEU A 73 9.10 5.71 -3.68
C LEU A 73 9.04 4.37 -4.41
N SER A 74 9.70 4.27 -5.56
CA SER A 74 9.69 3.04 -6.35
C SER A 74 10.38 1.87 -5.65
N TYR A 75 11.38 2.10 -4.82
CA TYR A 75 12.06 1.02 -4.10
C TYR A 75 11.07 0.15 -3.34
N PHE A 76 10.19 0.72 -2.53
CA PHE A 76 9.22 -0.06 -1.78
C PHE A 76 7.89 -0.31 -2.55
N LYS A 77 7.68 0.34 -3.70
CA LYS A 77 6.52 0.10 -4.59
C LYS A 77 6.80 -0.92 -5.70
N GLN A 78 8.00 -1.45 -5.78
CA GLN A 78 8.31 -2.46 -6.80
C GLN A 78 7.69 -3.81 -6.50
N PRO A 79 7.16 -4.49 -7.52
CA PRO A 79 6.74 -5.87 -7.39
C PRO A 79 7.97 -6.77 -7.20
N VAL A 80 7.86 -7.77 -6.34
CA VAL A 80 8.91 -8.76 -6.09
C VAL A 80 8.48 -10.13 -6.60
N ALA A 81 9.48 -10.94 -7.01
CA ALA A 81 9.34 -12.34 -7.40
C ALA A 81 8.05 -12.68 -8.20
N ALA A 82 7.13 -13.51 -7.69
CA ALA A 82 5.91 -13.91 -8.39
C ALA A 82 5.03 -12.72 -8.78
N THR A 83 4.97 -11.67 -7.96
CA THR A 83 4.27 -10.42 -8.30
C THR A 83 4.90 -9.74 -9.51
N ARG A 84 6.24 -9.72 -9.61
CA ARG A 84 6.97 -9.16 -10.77
C ARG A 84 6.62 -9.90 -12.07
N ILE A 85 6.50 -11.23 -12.02
CA ILE A 85 6.10 -12.05 -13.17
C ILE A 85 4.66 -11.71 -13.59
N ALA A 86 3.74 -11.65 -12.63
CA ALA A 86 2.34 -11.32 -12.90
C ALA A 86 2.15 -9.91 -13.48
N VAL A 87 2.88 -8.92 -12.96
CA VAL A 87 2.86 -7.53 -13.46
C VAL A 87 3.42 -7.46 -14.87
N ARG A 88 4.56 -8.10 -15.15
CA ARG A 88 5.17 -8.15 -16.48
C ARG A 88 4.23 -8.78 -17.51
N ALA A 89 3.57 -9.89 -17.15
CA ALA A 89 2.58 -10.55 -18.00
C ALA A 89 1.40 -9.63 -18.34
N ALA A 90 0.90 -8.90 -17.35
CA ALA A 90 -0.19 -7.95 -17.55
C ALA A 90 0.23 -6.75 -18.40
N ASP A 91 1.44 -6.21 -18.22
CA ASP A 91 1.96 -5.14 -19.07
C ASP A 91 2.16 -5.61 -20.52
N TYR A 92 2.68 -6.82 -20.75
CA TYR A 92 2.75 -7.40 -22.10
C TYR A 92 1.37 -7.44 -22.78
N MET A 93 0.37 -7.91 -22.06
CA MET A 93 -0.99 -8.01 -22.58
C MET A 93 -1.58 -6.63 -22.89
N HIS A 94 -1.41 -5.66 -22.00
CA HIS A 94 -1.92 -4.31 -22.22
C HIS A 94 -1.24 -3.60 -23.38
N VAL A 95 0.09 -3.71 -23.51
CA VAL A 95 0.82 -3.11 -24.62
C VAL A 95 0.48 -3.80 -25.95
N ALA A 96 0.33 -5.13 -25.96
CA ALA A 96 -0.06 -5.87 -27.16
C ALA A 96 -1.47 -5.45 -27.66
N LEU A 97 -2.42 -5.25 -26.73
CA LEU A 97 -3.76 -4.76 -27.07
C LEU A 97 -3.73 -3.32 -27.62
N GLY A 98 -2.91 -2.43 -27.06
CA GLY A 98 -2.74 -1.07 -27.57
C GLY A 98 -2.14 -1.07 -28.99
N LEU A 99 -1.10 -1.86 -29.24
CA LEU A 99 -0.50 -1.99 -30.57
C LEU A 99 -1.48 -2.59 -31.59
N LEU A 100 -2.32 -3.53 -31.18
CA LEU A 100 -3.35 -4.10 -32.04
C LEU A 100 -4.42 -3.05 -32.37
N GLU A 101 -4.84 -2.25 -31.40
CA GLU A 101 -5.80 -1.16 -31.58
C GLU A 101 -5.28 -0.12 -32.58
N GLU A 102 -4.03 0.32 -32.43
CA GLU A 102 -3.36 1.23 -33.38
C GLU A 102 -3.34 0.64 -34.81
N LYS A 103 -2.98 -0.65 -34.93
CA LYS A 103 -2.89 -1.31 -36.24
C LYS A 103 -4.24 -1.48 -36.94
N LEU A 104 -5.32 -1.70 -36.18
CA LEU A 104 -6.66 -1.85 -36.74
C LEU A 104 -7.26 -0.50 -37.19
N GLN A 105 -6.53 0.62 -37.01
CA GLN A 105 -6.95 1.96 -37.42
C GLN A 105 -8.38 2.32 -36.97
N PHE A 106 -8.75 1.91 -35.76
CA PHE A 106 -10.03 2.34 -35.18
C PHE A 106 -9.96 3.84 -34.87
N GLN A 107 -10.05 4.65 -35.92
CA GLN A 107 -10.36 6.06 -35.81
C GLN A 107 -11.88 6.20 -35.70
N GLU A 108 -12.26 6.97 -34.71
CA GLU A 108 -13.53 7.66 -34.52
C GLU A 108 -14.56 7.07 -33.53
N SER A 109 -14.77 7.88 -32.54
CA SER A 109 -15.98 8.25 -31.82
C SER A 109 -16.77 7.27 -30.97
N ARG A 110 -16.43 6.01 -30.86
CA ARG A 110 -17.01 5.13 -29.83
C ARG A 110 -15.91 4.34 -29.13
N SER A 111 -15.96 4.27 -27.80
CA SER A 111 -15.11 3.40 -26.99
C SER A 111 -15.23 1.94 -27.46
N PHE A 112 -14.41 1.60 -28.44
CA PHE A 112 -14.36 0.27 -29.02
C PHE A 112 -13.43 -0.60 -28.19
N ASN A 113 -13.87 -1.79 -27.95
CA ASN A 113 -13.15 -2.74 -27.16
C ASN A 113 -12.44 -3.75 -28.08
N VAL A 114 -11.13 -3.53 -28.37
CA VAL A 114 -10.35 -4.34 -29.32
C VAL A 114 -10.44 -5.86 -29.11
N THR A 115 -10.71 -6.38 -27.88
CA THR A 115 -10.91 -7.82 -27.70
C THR A 115 -12.33 -8.31 -28.04
N ASP A 116 -13.29 -7.39 -28.33
CA ASP A 116 -14.61 -7.84 -28.79
C ASP A 116 -14.51 -8.38 -30.20
N VAL A 117 -13.51 -7.95 -30.99
CA VAL A 117 -13.17 -8.52 -32.30
C VAL A 117 -12.24 -9.73 -32.24
N LEU A 118 -11.71 -10.09 -31.05
CA LEU A 118 -10.90 -11.29 -30.89
C LEU A 118 -11.77 -12.53 -30.65
N THR A 119 -11.46 -13.61 -31.34
CA THR A 119 -12.09 -14.92 -31.11
C THR A 119 -11.64 -15.50 -29.75
N LYS A 120 -12.40 -16.51 -29.25
CA LYS A 120 -11.99 -17.22 -28.01
C LYS A 120 -10.60 -17.86 -28.12
N PRO A 121 -10.20 -18.51 -29.23
CA PRO A 121 -8.83 -19.02 -29.42
C PRO A 121 -7.79 -17.92 -29.36
N GLN A 122 -8.00 -16.76 -30.01
CA GLN A 122 -7.09 -15.63 -29.99
C GLN A 122 -6.92 -15.00 -28.60
N LEU A 123 -8.00 -14.90 -27.81
CA LEU A 123 -7.93 -14.46 -26.42
C LEU A 123 -7.13 -15.44 -25.55
N ARG A 124 -7.25 -16.75 -25.80
CA ARG A 124 -6.42 -17.77 -25.15
C ARG A 124 -4.96 -17.65 -25.55
N LEU A 125 -4.68 -17.50 -26.85
CA LEU A 125 -3.33 -17.27 -27.36
C LEU A 125 -2.69 -16.04 -26.71
N LEU A 126 -3.39 -14.91 -26.68
CA LEU A 126 -2.94 -13.68 -26.03
C LEU A 126 -2.63 -13.90 -24.54
N SER A 127 -3.52 -14.57 -23.82
CA SER A 127 -3.35 -14.87 -22.39
C SER A 127 -2.17 -15.80 -22.12
N GLN A 128 -2.01 -16.85 -22.93
CA GLN A 128 -0.89 -17.80 -22.83
C GLN A 128 0.43 -17.15 -23.20
N ALA A 129 0.48 -16.48 -24.33
CA ALA A 129 1.69 -15.87 -24.84
C ALA A 129 2.18 -14.70 -23.98
N SER A 130 1.31 -13.93 -23.35
CA SER A 130 1.68 -12.90 -22.38
C SER A 130 2.12 -13.46 -21.02
N GLY A 131 1.76 -14.70 -20.68
CA GLY A 131 1.96 -15.28 -19.35
C GLY A 131 0.82 -15.00 -18.36
N CYS A 132 -0.30 -14.44 -18.82
CA CYS A 132 -1.50 -14.19 -18.01
C CYS A 132 -2.36 -15.45 -17.77
N ALA A 133 -2.10 -16.55 -18.48
CA ALA A 133 -2.75 -17.82 -18.21
C ALA A 133 -2.43 -18.28 -16.77
N VAL A 134 -3.46 -18.65 -16.03
CA VAL A 134 -3.31 -19.18 -14.68
C VAL A 134 -2.57 -20.51 -14.80
N GLN A 135 -1.32 -20.57 -14.36
CA GLN A 135 -0.68 -21.84 -14.08
C GLN A 135 -1.29 -22.33 -12.77
N ASP A 136 -2.09 -23.38 -12.85
CA ASP A 136 -2.58 -24.10 -11.68
C ASP A 136 -1.42 -24.94 -11.09
N GLU A 137 -0.46 -24.27 -10.47
CA GLU A 137 0.42 -24.96 -9.53
C GLU A 137 -0.45 -25.44 -8.38
N ALA A 138 -0.58 -26.73 -8.27
CA ALA A 138 -1.35 -27.40 -7.23
C ALA A 138 -0.65 -27.23 -5.88
N GLU A 139 -0.90 -26.10 -5.21
CA GLU A 139 -0.50 -25.89 -3.83
C GLU A 139 -1.34 -26.81 -2.94
N GLN A 140 -0.71 -27.63 -2.10
CA GLN A 140 -1.41 -28.51 -1.16
C GLN A 140 -2.20 -27.68 -0.15
N CYS A 141 -3.52 -27.75 -0.26
CA CYS A 141 -4.44 -27.04 0.62
C CYS A 141 -4.53 -27.68 1.99
N SER A 142 -4.01 -27.04 3.03
CA SER A 142 -4.16 -27.45 4.43
C SER A 142 -5.50 -26.99 5.02
N ASP A 143 -6.06 -27.82 5.92
CA ASP A 143 -7.20 -27.43 6.76
C ASP A 143 -6.77 -26.80 8.08
N LYS A 144 -5.53 -27.03 8.49
CA LYS A 144 -5.00 -26.58 9.78
C LYS A 144 -4.34 -25.20 9.70
N TYR A 145 -3.62 -24.91 8.61
CA TYR A 145 -2.83 -23.70 8.46
C TYR A 145 -3.17 -22.96 7.17
N ARG A 146 -2.98 -21.64 7.18
CA ARG A 146 -3.02 -20.79 5.99
C ARG A 146 -1.82 -21.09 5.10
N THR A 147 -2.00 -21.13 3.79
CA THR A 147 -0.88 -21.00 2.87
C THR A 147 -0.26 -19.59 3.01
N ILE A 148 0.96 -19.44 2.53
CA ILE A 148 1.63 -18.11 2.53
C ILE A 148 0.92 -17.15 1.56
N THR A 149 0.52 -17.66 0.41
CA THR A 149 -0.11 -16.89 -0.66
C THR A 149 -1.59 -16.59 -0.42
N GLY A 150 -2.21 -17.14 0.63
CA GLY A 150 -3.65 -17.04 0.89
C GLY A 150 -4.50 -17.93 -0.03
N ARG A 151 -3.89 -18.71 -0.95
CA ARG A 151 -4.61 -19.74 -1.74
C ARG A 151 -5.30 -20.72 -0.83
N CYS A 152 -6.37 -21.35 -1.32
CA CYS A 152 -7.15 -22.35 -0.58
C CYS A 152 -7.82 -21.84 0.71
N ASN A 153 -7.82 -20.54 0.99
CA ASN A 153 -8.64 -20.03 2.07
C ASN A 153 -10.12 -20.31 1.77
N ASN A 154 -10.53 -20.07 0.53
CA ASN A 154 -11.83 -20.53 0.03
C ASN A 154 -11.64 -21.84 -0.76
N ARG A 155 -12.27 -22.95 -0.30
CA ARG A 155 -12.13 -24.27 -0.93
C ARG A 155 -12.78 -24.37 -2.30
N ARG A 156 -13.90 -23.65 -2.51
CA ARG A 156 -14.64 -23.64 -3.78
C ARG A 156 -13.99 -22.73 -4.83
N ARG A 157 -13.31 -21.68 -4.39
CA ARG A 157 -12.64 -20.69 -5.23
C ARG A 157 -11.24 -20.43 -4.65
N PRO A 158 -10.27 -21.33 -4.91
CA PRO A 158 -8.95 -21.32 -4.21
C PRO A 158 -8.18 -20.00 -4.31
N LEU A 159 -8.35 -19.25 -5.38
CA LEU A 159 -7.68 -17.97 -5.60
C LEU A 159 -8.42 -16.77 -4.97
N LEU A 160 -9.60 -16.97 -4.37
CA LEU A 160 -10.39 -15.87 -3.82
C LEU A 160 -9.73 -15.32 -2.55
N GLY A 161 -9.21 -14.09 -2.62
CA GLY A 161 -8.47 -13.45 -1.55
C GLY A 161 -6.97 -13.80 -1.49
N ALA A 162 -6.46 -14.60 -2.43
CA ALA A 162 -5.03 -14.88 -2.56
C ALA A 162 -4.26 -13.64 -3.05
N ALA A 163 -2.95 -13.62 -2.79
CA ALA A 163 -2.02 -12.66 -3.35
C ALA A 163 -2.01 -12.69 -4.89
N ASN A 164 -1.59 -11.61 -5.50
CA ASN A 164 -1.48 -11.43 -6.94
C ASN A 164 -2.81 -11.57 -7.70
N GLN A 165 -3.93 -11.29 -7.01
CA GLN A 165 -5.24 -11.25 -7.63
C GLN A 165 -5.70 -9.80 -7.85
N ALA A 166 -6.60 -9.61 -8.83
CA ALA A 166 -7.23 -8.31 -9.06
C ALA A 166 -8.02 -7.85 -7.82
N LEU A 167 -7.91 -6.57 -7.49
CA LEU A 167 -8.73 -5.92 -6.47
C LEU A 167 -10.23 -6.09 -6.76
N ALA A 168 -11.05 -6.16 -5.73
CA ALA A 168 -12.50 -6.18 -5.92
C ALA A 168 -13.01 -4.81 -6.39
N ARG A 169 -13.97 -4.80 -7.31
CA ARG A 169 -14.70 -3.60 -7.72
C ARG A 169 -16.10 -3.64 -7.13
N TRP A 170 -16.40 -2.75 -6.17
CA TRP A 170 -17.76 -2.60 -5.62
C TRP A 170 -18.64 -1.70 -6.49
N LEU A 171 -18.02 -0.80 -7.23
CA LEU A 171 -18.59 -0.04 -8.32
C LEU A 171 -17.75 -0.25 -9.58
N PRO A 172 -18.32 -0.24 -10.77
CA PRO A 172 -17.58 -0.31 -12.02
C PRO A 172 -16.50 0.78 -12.10
N ALA A 173 -15.38 0.44 -12.72
CA ALA A 173 -14.35 1.43 -12.99
C ALA A 173 -14.87 2.47 -13.99
N GLN A 174 -14.40 3.71 -13.83
CA GLN A 174 -14.67 4.82 -14.72
C GLN A 174 -13.37 5.34 -15.30
N TYR A 175 -13.15 5.05 -16.56
CA TYR A 175 -12.01 5.55 -17.34
C TYR A 175 -12.51 6.47 -18.45
N GLU A 176 -11.65 7.34 -18.94
CA GLU A 176 -11.95 8.34 -19.94
C GLU A 176 -12.30 7.74 -21.30
N ASP A 177 -11.63 6.66 -21.64
CA ASP A 177 -11.86 5.82 -22.83
C ASP A 177 -12.82 4.64 -22.55
N GLY A 178 -13.34 4.51 -21.33
CA GLY A 178 -14.13 3.38 -20.88
C GLY A 178 -13.31 2.13 -20.54
N VAL A 179 -12.02 2.08 -20.82
CA VAL A 179 -11.17 0.88 -20.71
C VAL A 179 -10.00 1.05 -19.74
N SER A 180 -9.17 2.08 -19.92
CA SER A 180 -7.88 2.18 -19.23
C SER A 180 -7.42 3.60 -18.93
N LEU A 181 -7.70 4.58 -19.78
CA LEU A 181 -7.17 5.93 -19.62
C LEU A 181 -7.86 6.66 -18.46
N PRO A 182 -7.11 7.14 -17.46
CA PRO A 182 -7.70 7.83 -16.32
C PRO A 182 -8.31 9.18 -16.75
N PHE A 183 -9.35 9.61 -16.06
CA PHE A 183 -9.89 10.95 -16.26
C PHE A 183 -8.82 12.03 -16.00
N GLY A 184 -8.76 13.03 -16.91
CA GLY A 184 -7.72 14.05 -16.93
C GLY A 184 -6.49 13.65 -17.75
N TRP A 185 -6.56 12.54 -18.48
CA TRP A 185 -5.52 12.13 -19.43
C TRP A 185 -5.52 13.02 -20.66
N THR A 186 -6.65 13.12 -21.36
CA THR A 186 -6.78 13.93 -22.57
C THR A 186 -6.98 15.41 -22.22
N PRO A 187 -6.10 16.32 -22.68
CA PRO A 187 -6.29 17.75 -22.47
C PRO A 187 -7.65 18.23 -23.00
N GLY A 188 -8.33 19.08 -22.23
CA GLY A 188 -9.63 19.65 -22.61
C GLY A 188 -10.83 18.73 -22.45
N LYS A 189 -10.65 17.43 -22.22
CA LYS A 189 -11.78 16.50 -22.03
C LYS A 189 -12.49 16.76 -20.70
N ARG A 190 -13.82 16.90 -20.78
CA ARG A 190 -14.67 17.21 -19.64
C ARG A 190 -15.26 15.95 -19.00
N ARG A 191 -15.42 15.98 -17.68
CA ARG A 191 -16.18 14.98 -16.92
C ARG A 191 -17.41 15.66 -16.33
N ASN A 192 -18.59 15.11 -16.59
CA ASN A 192 -19.86 15.72 -16.14
C ASN A 192 -19.97 17.23 -16.48
N GLY A 193 -19.51 17.62 -17.65
CA GLY A 193 -19.55 18.99 -18.13
C GLY A 193 -18.40 19.92 -17.69
N PHE A 194 -17.50 19.46 -16.79
CA PHE A 194 -16.42 20.28 -16.22
C PHE A 194 -15.04 19.69 -16.49
N LEU A 195 -14.04 20.56 -16.62
CA LEU A 195 -12.63 20.12 -16.59
C LEU A 195 -12.27 19.68 -15.18
N LEU A 196 -11.56 18.57 -15.06
CA LEU A 196 -11.01 18.19 -13.76
C LEU A 196 -9.85 19.11 -13.36
N PRO A 197 -9.76 19.52 -12.10
CA PRO A 197 -8.65 20.32 -11.62
C PRO A 197 -7.35 19.52 -11.63
N LEU A 198 -6.23 20.21 -11.77
CA LEU A 198 -4.92 19.62 -11.47
C LEU A 198 -4.89 19.20 -9.99
N VAL A 199 -4.50 17.97 -9.71
CA VAL A 199 -4.48 17.46 -8.33
C VAL A 199 -3.54 18.26 -7.41
N ARG A 200 -2.47 18.86 -7.97
CA ARG A 200 -1.59 19.76 -7.22
C ARG A 200 -2.30 21.08 -6.86
N ALA A 201 -3.17 21.59 -7.71
CA ALA A 201 -4.00 22.77 -7.38
C ALA A 201 -4.96 22.47 -6.21
N VAL A 202 -5.58 21.30 -6.21
CA VAL A 202 -6.43 20.85 -5.09
C VAL A 202 -5.62 20.71 -3.80
N SER A 203 -4.43 20.13 -3.87
CA SER A 203 -3.50 20.04 -2.72
C SER A 203 -3.17 21.41 -2.16
N ASN A 204 -2.88 22.40 -3.02
CA ASN A 204 -2.54 23.75 -2.60
C ASN A 204 -3.71 24.52 -1.97
N GLN A 205 -4.93 24.38 -2.52
CA GLN A 205 -6.07 25.19 -2.11
C GLN A 205 -6.89 24.58 -0.96
N ILE A 206 -6.90 23.25 -0.85
CA ILE A 206 -7.74 22.55 0.14
C ILE A 206 -6.89 21.92 1.25
N VAL A 207 -5.75 21.29 0.91
CA VAL A 207 -5.00 20.47 1.88
C VAL A 207 -3.97 21.27 2.66
N ARG A 208 -3.32 22.26 2.01
CA ARG A 208 -2.30 23.11 2.61
C ARG A 208 -2.86 23.92 3.78
N PHE A 209 -2.11 23.98 4.88
CA PHE A 209 -2.43 24.81 6.04
C PHE A 209 -1.17 25.36 6.71
N PRO A 210 -1.24 26.50 7.40
CA PRO A 210 -0.15 27.01 8.22
C PRO A 210 0.15 26.08 9.42
N SER A 211 1.43 25.92 9.77
CA SER A 211 1.86 24.98 10.83
C SER A 211 1.22 25.27 12.19
N GLU A 212 0.87 26.53 12.45
CA GLU A 212 0.25 27.00 13.70
C GLU A 212 -1.16 26.42 13.90
N ARG A 213 -1.82 26.00 12.83
CA ARG A 213 -3.14 25.35 12.88
C ARG A 213 -3.10 23.86 13.18
N LEU A 214 -1.90 23.28 13.33
CA LEU A 214 -1.76 21.88 13.67
C LEU A 214 -2.42 21.59 15.03
N THR A 215 -3.32 20.64 15.05
CA THR A 215 -4.06 20.24 16.25
C THR A 215 -3.74 18.79 16.60
N SER A 216 -3.30 18.55 17.83
CA SER A 216 -3.10 17.20 18.35
C SER A 216 -4.42 16.56 18.77
N ASP A 217 -4.53 15.26 18.53
CA ASP A 217 -5.70 14.47 18.93
C ASP A 217 -5.63 14.10 20.42
N ARG A 218 -6.48 14.71 21.22
CA ARG A 218 -6.56 14.43 22.67
C ARG A 218 -7.04 13.02 23.01
N GLY A 219 -7.54 12.28 22.04
CA GLY A 219 -8.11 10.95 22.25
C GLY A 219 -7.32 9.80 21.65
N ARG A 220 -6.32 10.05 20.80
CA ARG A 220 -5.57 9.00 20.09
C ARG A 220 -4.07 9.25 20.14
N SER A 221 -3.30 8.19 20.42
CA SER A 221 -1.83 8.20 20.37
C SER A 221 -1.31 8.07 18.93
N LEU A 222 -0.04 8.36 18.71
CA LEU A 222 0.62 8.05 17.44
C LEU A 222 0.67 6.52 17.16
N MET A 223 0.63 5.68 18.19
CA MET A 223 0.54 4.23 18.01
C MET A 223 -0.77 3.82 17.32
N PHE A 224 -1.84 4.54 17.54
CA PHE A 224 -3.11 4.30 16.83
C PHE A 224 -2.95 4.54 15.31
N MET A 225 -2.32 5.64 14.91
CA MET A 225 -2.01 5.91 13.51
C MET A 225 -1.06 4.84 12.93
N GLN A 226 0.00 4.50 13.69
CA GLN A 226 1.01 3.53 13.25
C GLN A 226 0.44 2.12 13.10
N TRP A 227 -0.53 1.73 13.95
CA TRP A 227 -1.27 0.47 13.78
C TRP A 227 -2.10 0.48 12.50
N GLY A 228 -2.72 1.62 12.15
CA GLY A 228 -3.44 1.78 10.88
C GLY A 228 -2.55 1.49 9.68
N GLN A 229 -1.33 2.06 9.64
CA GLN A 229 -0.35 1.78 8.58
C GLN A 229 0.06 0.30 8.57
N PHE A 230 0.30 -0.30 9.75
CA PHE A 230 0.72 -1.68 9.87
C PHE A 230 -0.33 -2.67 9.36
N ILE A 231 -1.64 -2.39 9.57
CA ILE A 231 -2.76 -3.20 9.06
C ILE A 231 -3.02 -2.94 7.57
N ASP A 232 -2.81 -1.72 7.08
CA ASP A 232 -2.84 -1.43 5.64
C ASP A 232 -1.85 -2.33 4.90
N HIS A 233 -0.63 -2.46 5.46
CA HIS A 233 0.43 -3.31 4.93
C HIS A 233 0.20 -4.83 5.08
N ASP A 234 -0.84 -5.25 5.77
CA ASP A 234 -1.32 -6.64 5.82
C ASP A 234 -2.35 -6.94 4.72
N LEU A 235 -3.06 -5.91 4.24
CA LEU A 235 -4.24 -6.09 3.39
C LEU A 235 -4.00 -5.70 1.95
N ASP A 236 -3.30 -4.57 1.71
CA ASP A 236 -3.16 -4.04 0.37
C ASP A 236 -1.73 -3.63 0.03
N PHE A 237 -1.32 -4.04 -1.14
CA PHE A 237 -0.17 -3.52 -1.83
C PHE A 237 -0.41 -3.55 -3.34
N THR A 238 -0.65 -2.38 -3.90
CA THR A 238 -0.71 -2.19 -5.34
C THR A 238 0.64 -1.67 -5.80
N PRO A 239 1.50 -2.49 -6.42
CA PRO A 239 2.79 -2.05 -6.93
C PRO A 239 2.60 -1.07 -8.08
N GLU A 240 3.59 -0.21 -8.32
CA GLU A 240 3.66 0.59 -9.54
C GLU A 240 4.22 -0.24 -10.70
N SER A 241 3.96 0.19 -11.94
CA SER A 241 4.68 -0.36 -13.08
C SER A 241 6.18 -0.18 -12.87
N PRO A 242 6.99 -1.22 -13.08
CA PRO A 242 8.45 -1.11 -12.96
C PRO A 242 9.08 -0.14 -13.94
N ALA A 243 8.41 0.17 -15.07
CA ALA A 243 8.95 1.08 -16.08
C ALA A 243 8.75 2.55 -15.70
N ARG A 244 9.79 3.34 -15.90
CA ARG A 244 9.76 4.81 -15.88
C ARG A 244 9.97 5.42 -17.25
N VAL A 245 10.17 4.57 -18.19
CA VAL A 245 10.29 4.84 -19.62
C VAL A 245 8.97 4.47 -20.26
N ALA A 246 8.45 5.33 -21.11
CA ALA A 246 7.25 5.07 -21.88
C ALA A 246 7.46 3.83 -22.77
N PHE A 247 6.51 2.89 -22.76
CA PHE A 247 6.64 1.61 -23.45
C PHE A 247 6.84 1.77 -24.96
N THR A 248 6.07 2.67 -25.58
CA THR A 248 6.09 2.82 -27.04
C THR A 248 7.15 3.81 -27.55
N ALA A 249 7.46 4.85 -26.77
CA ALA A 249 8.34 5.93 -27.20
C ALA A 249 9.77 5.88 -26.63
N GLY A 250 10.03 4.99 -25.65
CA GLY A 250 11.34 4.89 -25.01
C GLY A 250 11.80 6.14 -24.23
N VAL A 251 10.86 7.05 -23.93
CA VAL A 251 11.15 8.36 -23.31
C VAL A 251 11.15 8.23 -21.79
N ASP A 252 12.18 8.76 -21.13
CA ASP A 252 12.24 8.85 -19.66
C ASP A 252 11.24 9.91 -19.16
N CYS A 253 10.13 9.43 -18.60
CA CYS A 253 9.02 10.28 -18.18
C CYS A 253 9.35 11.15 -16.95
N GLU A 254 10.29 10.75 -16.11
CA GLU A 254 10.72 11.56 -14.96
C GLU A 254 11.47 12.80 -15.40
N ARG A 255 12.23 12.70 -16.49
CA ARG A 255 13.00 13.82 -17.05
C ARG A 255 12.19 14.71 -17.97
N THR A 256 11.28 14.13 -18.73
CA THR A 256 10.54 14.83 -19.79
C THR A 256 9.13 15.25 -19.39
N CYS A 257 8.60 14.74 -18.27
CA CYS A 257 7.19 14.90 -17.88
C CYS A 257 6.21 14.40 -18.96
N ALA A 258 6.64 13.47 -19.81
CA ALA A 258 5.79 12.91 -20.86
C ALA A 258 4.63 12.12 -20.28
N GLN A 259 3.44 12.34 -20.83
CA GLN A 259 2.23 11.64 -20.45
C GLN A 259 1.94 10.50 -21.44
N LEU A 260 2.73 9.43 -21.31
CA LEU A 260 2.67 8.23 -22.15
C LEU A 260 2.70 6.99 -21.22
N PRO A 261 1.91 5.92 -21.50
CA PRO A 261 1.90 4.76 -20.62
C PRO A 261 3.31 4.17 -20.38
N PRO A 262 3.70 3.86 -19.12
CA PRO A 262 2.90 3.87 -17.90
C PRO A 262 2.92 5.19 -17.11
N CYS A 263 3.31 6.30 -17.68
CA CYS A 263 3.52 7.59 -17.02
C CYS A 263 2.26 8.44 -17.02
N PHE A 264 1.91 8.98 -15.87
CA PHE A 264 0.78 9.89 -15.69
C PHE A 264 1.17 11.06 -14.77
N PRO A 265 2.09 11.95 -15.22
CA PRO A 265 2.70 12.96 -14.37
C PRO A 265 1.68 13.94 -13.78
N ILE A 266 1.96 14.39 -12.55
CA ILE A 266 1.19 15.44 -11.89
C ILE A 266 1.71 16.78 -12.40
N LYS A 267 0.88 17.48 -13.16
CA LYS A 267 1.17 18.81 -13.72
C LYS A 267 1.18 19.87 -12.62
N ILE A 268 2.04 20.88 -12.77
CA ILE A 268 2.16 21.99 -11.85
C ILE A 268 1.18 23.11 -12.26
N PRO A 269 0.33 23.58 -11.33
CA PRO A 269 -0.57 24.70 -11.63
C PRO A 269 0.22 26.03 -11.74
N PRO A 270 -0.33 27.04 -12.44
CA PRO A 270 0.19 28.39 -12.38
C PRO A 270 0.28 28.86 -10.91
N ASN A 271 1.32 29.62 -10.58
CA ASN A 271 1.54 30.17 -9.23
C ASN A 271 1.65 29.09 -8.12
N ASP A 272 2.22 27.92 -8.42
CA ASP A 272 2.52 26.95 -7.37
C ASP A 272 3.48 27.55 -6.34
N PRO A 273 3.17 27.50 -5.04
CA PRO A 273 3.95 28.18 -4.01
C PRO A 273 5.37 27.60 -3.80
N ARG A 274 5.67 26.45 -4.40
CA ARG A 274 6.93 25.75 -4.23
C ARG A 274 7.68 25.49 -5.54
N ILE A 275 6.95 25.25 -6.61
CA ILE A 275 7.50 24.86 -7.91
C ILE A 275 7.21 25.99 -8.90
N SER A 276 8.20 26.82 -9.15
CA SER A 276 8.06 28.01 -10.04
C SER A 276 8.07 27.64 -11.53
N ASN A 277 8.77 26.55 -11.92
CA ASN A 277 8.82 26.12 -13.30
C ASN A 277 7.57 25.29 -13.64
N GLN A 278 6.66 25.86 -14.42
CA GLN A 278 5.42 25.19 -14.85
C GLN A 278 5.64 24.04 -15.85
N ARG A 279 6.83 23.96 -16.47
CA ARG A 279 7.22 22.85 -17.34
C ARG A 279 7.65 21.61 -16.55
N ASP A 280 7.92 21.77 -15.25
CA ASP A 280 8.19 20.64 -14.34
C ASP A 280 6.90 19.87 -14.01
N CYS A 281 7.09 18.69 -13.47
CA CYS A 281 6.02 17.86 -12.95
C CYS A 281 6.48 17.14 -11.68
N ILE A 282 5.52 16.65 -10.91
CA ILE A 282 5.80 15.60 -9.93
C ILE A 282 5.62 14.27 -10.68
N PRO A 283 6.67 13.46 -10.81
CA PRO A 283 6.57 12.18 -11.51
C PRO A 283 5.52 11.28 -10.87
N PHE A 284 4.77 10.56 -11.70
CA PHE A 284 3.78 9.59 -11.26
C PHE A 284 3.70 8.46 -12.28
N PHE A 285 3.80 7.23 -11.79
CA PHE A 285 3.67 6.03 -12.60
C PHE A 285 2.40 5.28 -12.23
N ARG A 286 1.73 4.75 -13.24
CA ARG A 286 0.47 4.03 -13.05
C ARG A 286 0.68 2.78 -12.21
N SER A 287 -0.30 2.44 -11.40
CA SER A 287 -0.34 1.17 -10.70
C SER A 287 -0.33 0.01 -11.69
N ALA A 288 0.41 -1.03 -11.35
CA ALA A 288 0.50 -2.22 -12.16
C ALA A 288 -0.89 -2.86 -12.38
N PRO A 289 -1.21 -3.27 -13.60
CA PRO A 289 -2.46 -3.94 -13.89
C PRO A 289 -2.46 -5.37 -13.38
N ALA A 290 -3.65 -5.90 -13.11
CA ALA A 290 -3.88 -7.33 -13.02
C ALA A 290 -4.17 -7.90 -14.41
N CYS A 291 -3.80 -9.15 -14.64
CA CYS A 291 -4.21 -9.85 -15.85
C CYS A 291 -5.74 -9.85 -15.97
N PRO A 292 -6.31 -9.47 -17.13
CA PRO A 292 -7.74 -9.50 -17.36
C PRO A 292 -8.29 -10.92 -17.19
N ARG A 293 -9.43 -11.04 -16.54
CA ARG A 293 -10.16 -12.30 -16.45
C ARG A 293 -11.39 -12.23 -17.35
N ASN A 294 -11.61 -13.30 -18.11
CA ASN A 294 -12.71 -13.39 -19.10
C ASN A 294 -12.57 -12.31 -20.19
N ARG A 295 -13.69 -11.90 -20.78
CA ARG A 295 -13.76 -10.83 -21.79
C ARG A 295 -13.78 -9.42 -21.19
N ASN A 296 -13.62 -9.27 -19.86
CA ASN A 296 -13.60 -7.95 -19.25
C ASN A 296 -12.18 -7.37 -19.30
N LYS A 297 -12.00 -6.31 -20.05
CA LYS A 297 -10.74 -5.62 -20.30
C LYS A 297 -10.55 -4.36 -19.54
N VAL A 298 -11.59 -3.87 -18.90
CA VAL A 298 -11.47 -2.66 -18.12
C VAL A 298 -10.33 -2.85 -17.12
N ARG A 299 -9.33 -2.00 -17.23
CA ARG A 299 -8.12 -2.05 -16.40
C ARG A 299 -8.49 -2.16 -14.92
N ASN A 300 -7.92 -3.12 -14.24
CA ASN A 300 -7.98 -3.23 -12.80
C ASN A 300 -6.57 -3.44 -12.26
N GLN A 301 -6.34 -3.08 -11.02
CA GLN A 301 -5.05 -3.16 -10.37
C GLN A 301 -4.89 -4.49 -9.62
N ILE A 302 -3.65 -4.96 -9.55
CA ILE A 302 -3.28 -6.15 -8.82
C ILE A 302 -3.10 -5.82 -7.32
N ASN A 303 -3.53 -6.73 -6.43
CA ASN A 303 -3.10 -6.74 -5.04
C ASN A 303 -2.00 -7.79 -4.86
N ALA A 304 -0.80 -7.37 -4.51
CA ALA A 304 0.33 -8.27 -4.27
C ALA A 304 0.22 -9.05 -2.96
N LEU A 305 -0.69 -8.64 -2.06
CA LEU A 305 -0.86 -9.26 -0.74
C LEU A 305 -2.09 -10.16 -0.68
N THR A 306 -2.14 -11.00 0.36
CA THR A 306 -3.37 -11.68 0.75
C THR A 306 -4.42 -10.67 1.22
N SER A 307 -5.69 -10.95 1.00
CA SER A 307 -6.79 -10.07 1.43
C SER A 307 -7.33 -10.44 2.82
N PHE A 308 -6.50 -11.05 3.64
CA PHE A 308 -6.85 -11.51 4.99
C PHE A 308 -6.01 -10.77 6.03
N VAL A 309 -6.59 -10.56 7.22
CA VAL A 309 -5.81 -10.12 8.38
C VAL A 309 -5.07 -11.34 8.91
N ASP A 310 -3.88 -11.63 8.37
CA ASP A 310 -3.14 -12.87 8.62
C ASP A 310 -1.66 -12.65 8.98
N ALA A 311 -1.28 -11.41 9.22
CA ALA A 311 0.07 -10.97 9.51
C ALA A 311 1.06 -11.14 8.33
N SER A 312 0.58 -11.03 7.11
CA SER A 312 1.42 -11.10 5.91
C SER A 312 2.53 -10.06 5.89
N MET A 313 2.36 -8.91 6.54
CA MET A 313 3.42 -7.92 6.72
C MET A 313 4.61 -8.43 7.53
N VAL A 314 4.44 -9.52 8.31
CA VAL A 314 5.51 -10.19 9.05
C VAL A 314 6.09 -11.37 8.25
N TYR A 315 5.24 -12.15 7.58
CA TYR A 315 5.59 -13.44 6.97
C TYR A 315 5.76 -13.41 5.46
N GLY A 316 5.31 -12.34 4.80
CA GLY A 316 5.20 -12.25 3.36
C GLY A 316 3.92 -12.88 2.82
N SER A 317 3.61 -12.53 1.56
CA SER A 317 2.50 -13.10 0.78
C SER A 317 2.99 -13.97 -0.39
N GLU A 318 4.26 -14.37 -0.34
CA GLU A 318 4.96 -15.12 -1.38
C GLU A 318 5.91 -16.15 -0.75
N VAL A 319 5.97 -17.34 -1.36
CA VAL A 319 6.70 -18.49 -0.79
C VAL A 319 8.20 -18.22 -0.70
N SER A 320 8.82 -17.63 -1.72
CA SER A 320 10.27 -17.39 -1.72
C SER A 320 10.66 -16.37 -0.65
N LEU A 321 9.90 -15.31 -0.47
CA LEU A 321 10.10 -14.33 0.59
C LEU A 321 9.92 -14.99 1.99
N ALA A 322 8.84 -15.75 2.17
CA ALA A 322 8.58 -16.43 3.43
C ALA A 322 9.71 -17.38 3.82
N LEU A 323 10.31 -18.08 2.85
CA LEU A 323 11.48 -18.95 3.08
C LEU A 323 12.73 -18.15 3.46
N ARG A 324 12.96 -16.98 2.85
CA ARG A 324 14.07 -16.06 3.21
C ARG A 324 13.93 -15.50 4.61
N LEU A 325 12.71 -15.25 5.06
CA LEU A 325 12.41 -14.71 6.39
C LEU A 325 12.55 -15.75 7.51
N ARG A 326 12.60 -17.03 7.19
CA ARG A 326 12.78 -18.09 8.19
C ARG A 326 14.24 -18.30 8.54
N ASN A 327 14.50 -18.51 9.83
CA ASN A 327 15.78 -19.08 10.27
C ASN A 327 15.82 -20.56 9.89
N ARG A 328 16.72 -20.93 8.98
CA ARG A 328 16.88 -22.29 8.47
C ARG A 328 18.12 -23.00 9.04
N THR A 329 18.85 -22.35 9.94
CA THR A 329 20.05 -22.92 10.57
C THR A 329 19.75 -23.87 11.73
N ASN A 330 18.48 -23.86 12.19
CA ASN A 330 18.02 -24.72 13.27
C ASN A 330 16.56 -25.13 13.07
N TYR A 331 16.11 -26.11 13.90
CA TYR A 331 14.75 -26.67 13.85
C TYR A 331 13.81 -26.04 14.88
N LEU A 332 14.02 -24.76 15.27
CA LEU A 332 13.23 -24.10 16.32
C LEU A 332 12.01 -23.34 15.77
N GLY A 333 11.85 -23.28 14.46
CA GLY A 333 10.73 -22.60 13.81
C GLY A 333 10.78 -21.08 13.91
N LEU A 334 11.97 -20.50 14.08
CA LEU A 334 12.19 -19.07 14.26
C LEU A 334 12.17 -18.32 12.93
N LEU A 335 11.87 -17.02 12.99
CA LEU A 335 12.19 -16.06 11.94
C LEU A 335 13.67 -15.62 12.03
N ALA A 336 14.25 -15.31 10.88
CA ALA A 336 15.60 -14.80 10.77
C ALA A 336 15.72 -13.41 11.43
N VAL A 337 16.88 -13.18 12.03
CA VAL A 337 17.22 -11.92 12.70
C VAL A 337 18.57 -11.40 12.21
N ASN A 338 18.86 -10.13 12.49
CA ASN A 338 20.13 -9.53 12.15
C ASN A 338 21.28 -10.23 12.88
N GLN A 339 22.31 -10.61 12.12
CA GLN A 339 23.48 -11.29 12.66
C GLN A 339 24.61 -10.30 13.03
N ARG A 340 24.49 -9.05 12.57
CA ARG A 340 25.55 -8.04 12.74
C ARG A 340 25.25 -7.06 13.86
N PHE A 341 23.98 -6.72 14.07
CA PHE A 341 23.56 -5.72 15.04
C PHE A 341 22.45 -6.24 15.94
N GLN A 342 22.49 -5.77 17.18
CA GLN A 342 21.46 -6.02 18.19
C GLN A 342 20.97 -4.72 18.79
N ASP A 343 19.79 -4.72 19.36
CA ASP A 343 19.18 -3.64 20.10
C ASP A 343 19.19 -3.97 21.60
N ASN A 344 20.21 -3.51 22.31
CA ASN A 344 20.39 -3.79 23.75
C ASN A 344 20.25 -5.30 24.06
N GLY A 345 20.96 -6.14 23.32
CA GLY A 345 20.91 -7.60 23.45
C GLY A 345 19.68 -8.28 22.82
N ARG A 346 18.78 -7.52 22.17
CA ARG A 346 17.57 -8.03 21.50
C ARG A 346 17.72 -8.03 19.99
N ALA A 347 16.98 -8.93 19.34
CA ALA A 347 17.03 -9.10 17.90
C ALA A 347 16.53 -7.88 17.14
N LEU A 348 17.18 -7.56 16.02
CA LEU A 348 16.71 -6.67 14.96
C LEU A 348 16.31 -7.47 13.73
N LEU A 349 15.58 -6.84 12.81
CA LEU A 349 15.28 -7.41 11.49
C LEU A 349 16.56 -7.68 10.70
N PRO A 350 16.63 -8.74 9.88
CA PRO A 350 17.72 -8.91 8.94
C PRO A 350 17.78 -7.77 7.92
N PHE A 351 18.92 -7.57 7.27
CA PHE A 351 19.04 -6.60 6.18
C PHE A 351 18.58 -7.19 4.85
N ASP A 352 18.04 -6.32 3.99
CA ASP A 352 17.73 -6.66 2.60
C ASP A 352 18.95 -6.42 1.73
N ASN A 353 19.71 -7.48 1.45
CA ASN A 353 20.96 -7.41 0.69
C ASN A 353 20.77 -7.62 -0.81
N LEU A 354 19.52 -7.69 -1.31
CA LEU A 354 19.24 -8.08 -2.71
C LEU A 354 19.06 -6.91 -3.67
N HIS A 355 18.97 -5.66 -3.18
CA HIS A 355 18.67 -4.50 -4.00
C HIS A 355 19.64 -3.36 -3.72
N ASP A 356 19.86 -2.50 -4.74
CA ASP A 356 20.47 -1.19 -4.51
C ASP A 356 19.64 -0.43 -3.46
N ASP A 357 20.27 -0.02 -2.38
CA ASP A 357 19.60 0.21 -1.10
C ASP A 357 19.50 1.72 -0.79
N PRO A 358 18.28 2.30 -0.77
CA PRO A 358 18.09 3.72 -0.50
C PRO A 358 18.44 4.11 0.95
N CYS A 359 18.44 3.16 1.89
CA CYS A 359 18.79 3.47 3.29
C CYS A 359 20.25 3.90 3.44
N LEU A 360 21.13 3.38 2.57
CA LEU A 360 22.55 3.77 2.53
C LEU A 360 22.76 5.24 2.16
N LEU A 361 21.79 5.88 1.51
CA LEU A 361 21.88 7.28 1.10
C LEU A 361 21.56 8.24 2.25
N THR A 362 20.82 7.78 3.26
CA THR A 362 20.35 8.63 4.36
C THR A 362 21.43 8.97 5.38
N ASN A 363 22.43 8.10 5.48
CA ASN A 363 23.66 8.34 6.24
C ASN A 363 24.78 7.48 5.64
N ARG A 364 25.61 8.08 4.81
CA ARG A 364 26.68 7.39 4.07
C ARG A 364 27.80 6.87 4.97
N SER A 365 28.06 7.52 6.11
CA SER A 365 29.07 7.07 7.07
C SER A 365 28.61 5.86 7.88
N ALA A 366 27.35 5.79 8.24
CA ALA A 366 26.79 4.67 9.00
C ALA A 366 26.71 3.37 8.18
N ARG A 367 26.50 3.44 6.86
CA ARG A 367 26.38 2.30 5.93
C ARG A 367 25.40 1.21 6.41
N ILE A 368 24.25 1.61 6.95
CA ILE A 368 23.21 0.69 7.41
C ILE A 368 22.18 0.48 6.30
N PRO A 369 22.03 -0.77 5.79
CA PRO A 369 21.05 -1.10 4.77
C PRO A 369 19.60 -1.02 5.27
N CYS A 370 18.65 -1.09 4.34
CA CYS A 370 17.24 -1.30 4.68
C CYS A 370 17.01 -2.67 5.31
N PHE A 371 16.02 -2.77 6.17
CA PHE A 371 15.63 -4.03 6.79
C PHE A 371 14.74 -4.86 5.87
N LEU A 372 14.87 -6.19 5.97
CA LEU A 372 14.01 -7.15 5.32
C LEU A 372 12.87 -7.57 6.25
N ALA A 373 11.64 -7.51 5.77
CA ALA A 373 10.46 -8.00 6.46
C ALA A 373 9.47 -8.64 5.47
N GLY A 374 8.30 -9.06 5.94
CA GLY A 374 7.25 -9.62 5.09
C GLY A 374 6.61 -8.62 4.12
N ASP A 375 6.75 -7.34 4.39
CA ASP A 375 6.33 -6.26 3.50
C ASP A 375 7.53 -5.40 3.08
N THR A 376 7.61 -5.07 1.79
CA THR A 376 8.73 -4.31 1.21
C THR A 376 8.82 -2.88 1.72
N ARG A 377 7.71 -2.34 2.28
CA ARG A 377 7.62 -0.98 2.83
C ARG A 377 8.15 -0.86 4.26
N SER A 378 8.61 -1.95 4.86
CA SER A 378 8.99 -2.04 6.30
C SER A 378 9.96 -0.97 6.78
N THR A 379 10.83 -0.46 5.92
CA THR A 379 11.83 0.56 6.26
C THR A 379 11.46 1.97 5.79
N GLU A 380 10.20 2.21 5.40
CA GLU A 380 9.76 3.56 5.04
C GLU A 380 10.13 4.59 6.12
N THR A 381 9.87 4.25 7.37
CA THR A 381 10.30 5.04 8.54
C THR A 381 10.79 4.12 9.67
N PRO A 382 11.66 4.59 10.58
CA PRO A 382 12.05 3.83 11.76
C PRO A 382 10.86 3.43 12.65
N LYS A 383 9.76 4.21 12.65
CA LYS A 383 8.52 3.87 13.36
C LYS A 383 7.91 2.58 12.84
N LEU A 384 7.83 2.43 11.52
CA LEU A 384 7.30 1.23 10.89
C LEU A 384 8.25 0.05 11.09
N ALA A 385 9.55 0.25 10.91
CA ALA A 385 10.56 -0.79 11.15
C ALA A 385 10.56 -1.28 12.60
N ALA A 386 10.30 -0.38 13.58
CA ALA A 386 10.12 -0.76 14.98
C ALA A 386 8.93 -1.69 15.20
N MET A 387 7.81 -1.45 14.51
CA MET A 387 6.65 -2.35 14.55
C MET A 387 6.97 -3.71 13.97
N HIS A 388 7.61 -3.78 12.80
CA HIS A 388 8.04 -5.06 12.20
C HIS A 388 9.01 -5.81 13.11
N THR A 389 9.98 -5.13 13.71
CA THR A 389 10.93 -5.70 14.68
C THR A 389 10.20 -6.30 15.89
N LEU A 390 9.24 -5.56 16.44
CA LEU A 390 8.43 -6.01 17.57
C LEU A 390 7.72 -7.33 17.27
N PHE A 391 7.11 -7.47 16.09
CA PHE A 391 6.34 -8.66 15.72
C PHE A 391 7.21 -9.84 15.30
N VAL A 392 8.43 -9.63 14.79
CA VAL A 392 9.42 -10.70 14.59
C VAL A 392 9.90 -11.25 15.94
N ARG A 393 10.16 -10.38 16.92
CA ARG A 393 10.50 -10.79 18.29
C ARG A 393 9.35 -11.59 18.92
N GLU A 394 8.10 -11.14 18.75
CA GLU A 394 6.94 -11.86 19.29
C GLU A 394 6.79 -13.26 18.68
N HIS A 395 6.98 -13.39 17.35
CA HIS A 395 6.99 -14.71 16.73
C HIS A 395 8.06 -15.63 17.34
N ASN A 396 9.29 -15.14 17.47
CA ASN A 396 10.40 -15.91 17.99
C ASN A 396 10.17 -16.29 19.47
N ARG A 397 9.63 -15.37 20.28
CA ARG A 397 9.22 -15.67 21.66
C ARG A 397 8.17 -16.76 21.73
N LEU A 398 7.12 -16.70 20.88
CA LEU A 398 6.07 -17.71 20.80
C LEU A 398 6.63 -19.06 20.39
N ALA A 399 7.45 -19.13 19.36
CA ALA A 399 8.06 -20.38 18.88
C ALA A 399 8.94 -21.04 19.97
N THR A 400 9.73 -20.23 20.68
CA THR A 400 10.57 -20.69 21.79
C THR A 400 9.75 -21.28 22.94
N GLU A 401 8.69 -20.58 23.38
CA GLU A 401 7.81 -21.07 24.44
C GLU A 401 7.02 -22.33 24.01
N LEU A 402 6.55 -22.37 22.77
CA LEU A 402 5.89 -23.56 22.21
C LEU A 402 6.84 -24.77 22.19
N ARG A 403 8.13 -24.57 21.87
CA ARG A 403 9.15 -25.63 21.93
C ARG A 403 9.36 -26.12 23.35
N ARG A 404 9.43 -25.21 24.33
CA ARG A 404 9.56 -25.57 25.74
C ARG A 404 8.38 -26.43 26.24
N LEU A 405 7.16 -26.08 25.81
CA LEU A 405 5.93 -26.80 26.16
C LEU A 405 5.79 -28.15 25.41
N ASN A 406 6.34 -28.23 24.22
CA ASN A 406 6.20 -29.36 23.30
C ASN A 406 7.54 -29.77 22.68
N PRO A 407 8.45 -30.39 23.42
CA PRO A 407 9.81 -30.67 22.96
C PRO A 407 9.89 -31.55 21.71
N ARG A 408 8.83 -32.31 21.40
CA ARG A 408 8.76 -33.21 20.23
C ARG A 408 8.21 -32.53 18.96
N TRP A 409 7.79 -31.26 19.00
CA TRP A 409 7.29 -30.59 17.81
C TRP A 409 8.45 -30.29 16.85
N THR A 410 8.18 -30.53 15.56
CA THR A 410 9.09 -30.13 14.48
C THR A 410 9.19 -28.63 14.34
N GLY A 411 10.27 -28.12 13.74
CA GLY A 411 10.46 -26.70 13.46
C GLY A 411 9.33 -26.12 12.61
N ASP A 412 8.81 -26.89 11.65
CA ASP A 412 7.67 -26.45 10.83
C ASP A 412 6.38 -26.33 11.66
N LYS A 413 6.11 -27.29 12.55
CA LYS A 413 4.94 -27.20 13.44
C LYS A 413 5.07 -26.01 14.39
N LEU A 414 6.24 -25.75 14.95
CA LEU A 414 6.53 -24.60 15.80
C LEU A 414 6.27 -23.28 15.06
N TYR A 415 6.82 -23.15 13.85
CA TYR A 415 6.64 -21.98 12.99
C TYR A 415 5.17 -21.74 12.66
N GLN A 416 4.45 -22.78 12.22
CA GLN A 416 3.05 -22.64 11.82
C GLN A 416 2.12 -22.34 12.99
N GLU A 417 2.33 -22.92 14.17
CA GLU A 417 1.54 -22.62 15.37
C GLU A 417 1.85 -21.19 15.88
N ALA A 418 3.12 -20.76 15.90
CA ALA A 418 3.49 -19.39 16.25
C ALA A 418 2.87 -18.39 15.27
N ARG A 419 2.95 -18.64 13.94
CA ARG A 419 2.31 -17.82 12.90
C ARG A 419 0.79 -17.74 13.07
N LYS A 420 0.14 -18.86 13.39
CA LYS A 420 -1.31 -18.94 13.61
C LYS A 420 -1.75 -18.13 14.84
N ILE A 421 -0.98 -18.19 15.92
CA ILE A 421 -1.20 -17.39 17.14
C ILE A 421 -1.01 -15.90 16.83
N LEU A 422 0.08 -15.52 16.20
CA LEU A 422 0.39 -14.14 15.88
C LEU A 422 -0.65 -13.53 14.92
N GLY A 423 -1.11 -14.27 13.91
CA GLY A 423 -2.22 -13.84 13.07
C GLY A 423 -3.51 -13.60 13.87
N ALA A 424 -3.82 -14.46 14.84
CA ALA A 424 -4.95 -14.25 15.74
C ALA A 424 -4.77 -12.99 16.64
N MET A 425 -3.53 -12.71 17.08
CA MET A 425 -3.21 -11.47 17.83
C MET A 425 -3.54 -10.23 17.00
N VAL A 426 -3.08 -10.19 15.75
CA VAL A 426 -3.32 -9.07 14.83
C VAL A 426 -4.83 -8.91 14.58
N GLN A 427 -5.58 -10.00 14.38
CA GLN A 427 -7.04 -9.97 14.24
C GLN A 427 -7.72 -9.40 15.47
N ILE A 428 -7.33 -9.82 16.66
CA ILE A 428 -7.95 -9.40 17.93
C ILE A 428 -7.68 -7.92 18.18
N ILE A 429 -6.43 -7.47 18.09
CA ILE A 429 -6.06 -6.07 18.31
C ILE A 429 -6.79 -5.17 17.31
N THR A 430 -6.85 -5.59 16.02
CA THR A 430 -7.50 -4.81 14.97
C THR A 430 -9.00 -4.68 15.22
N TYR A 431 -9.72 -5.79 15.48
CA TYR A 431 -11.19 -5.76 15.54
C TYR A 431 -11.75 -5.39 16.91
N ARG A 432 -11.04 -5.72 17.99
CA ARG A 432 -11.46 -5.41 19.36
C ARG A 432 -11.01 -4.02 19.81
N ASP A 433 -9.75 -3.64 19.49
CA ASP A 433 -9.14 -2.46 20.09
C ASP A 433 -9.06 -1.28 19.11
N PHE A 434 -8.68 -1.51 17.83
CA PHE A 434 -8.42 -0.47 16.84
C PHE A 434 -9.70 0.00 16.11
N LEU A 435 -10.43 -0.89 15.44
CA LEU A 435 -11.57 -0.51 14.60
C LEU A 435 -12.70 0.21 15.39
N PRO A 436 -13.01 -0.13 16.65
CA PRO A 436 -13.97 0.63 17.42
C PRO A 436 -13.56 2.08 17.69
N LEU A 437 -12.25 2.36 17.64
CA LEU A 437 -11.73 3.71 17.80
C LEU A 437 -11.69 4.48 16.47
N VAL A 438 -11.60 3.78 15.33
CA VAL A 438 -11.72 4.36 13.99
C VAL A 438 -13.15 4.75 13.70
N LEU A 439 -14.11 3.83 13.93
CA LEU A 439 -15.51 3.93 13.52
C LEU A 439 -16.42 4.62 14.56
N GLY A 440 -15.96 4.76 15.80
CA GLY A 440 -16.78 5.04 16.97
C GLY A 440 -17.36 3.75 17.57
N ARG A 441 -17.25 3.58 18.90
CA ARG A 441 -17.60 2.32 19.59
C ARG A 441 -19.03 1.86 19.34
N ALA A 442 -20.00 2.77 19.43
CA ALA A 442 -21.41 2.44 19.22
C ALA A 442 -21.70 1.96 17.79
N ARG A 443 -21.08 2.59 16.80
CA ARG A 443 -21.22 2.21 15.39
C ARG A 443 -20.54 0.87 15.11
N ALA A 444 -19.31 0.69 15.57
CA ALA A 444 -18.56 -0.56 15.39
C ALA A 444 -19.30 -1.76 16.02
N SER A 445 -19.92 -1.59 17.20
CA SER A 445 -20.71 -2.63 17.85
C SER A 445 -21.93 -3.06 17.01
N ARG A 446 -22.61 -2.10 16.35
CA ARG A 446 -23.75 -2.41 15.48
C ARG A 446 -23.34 -3.07 14.16
N THR A 447 -22.29 -2.57 13.52
CA THR A 447 -21.96 -2.95 12.14
C THR A 447 -21.00 -4.13 12.06
N LEU A 448 -19.96 -4.16 12.88
CA LEU A 448 -19.07 -5.30 12.96
C LEU A 448 -19.69 -6.43 13.79
N GLY A 449 -20.39 -6.13 14.88
CA GLY A 449 -21.14 -7.09 15.69
C GLY A 449 -20.39 -8.36 16.08
N PRO A 450 -21.05 -9.34 16.71
CA PRO A 450 -20.44 -10.63 17.01
C PRO A 450 -20.17 -11.44 15.75
N TYR A 451 -19.10 -12.27 15.77
CA TYR A 451 -18.76 -13.16 14.67
C TYR A 451 -19.81 -14.26 14.52
N ARG A 452 -20.43 -14.35 13.34
CA ARG A 452 -21.50 -15.31 13.02
C ARG A 452 -21.01 -16.55 12.28
N GLY A 453 -19.73 -16.65 11.97
CA GLY A 453 -19.15 -17.77 11.24
C GLY A 453 -18.56 -17.41 9.87
N TYR A 454 -17.84 -18.36 9.31
CA TYR A 454 -17.28 -18.27 7.96
C TYR A 454 -18.36 -18.50 6.90
N CYS A 455 -18.34 -17.66 5.87
CA CYS A 455 -19.23 -17.80 4.71
C CYS A 455 -18.42 -17.85 3.41
N SER A 456 -18.43 -18.98 2.71
CA SER A 456 -17.69 -19.20 1.46
C SER A 456 -18.17 -18.34 0.28
N ASN A 457 -19.37 -17.75 0.37
CA ASN A 457 -19.92 -16.87 -0.66
C ASN A 457 -19.49 -15.41 -0.47
N VAL A 458 -18.96 -15.05 0.71
CA VAL A 458 -18.41 -13.71 0.96
C VAL A 458 -17.08 -13.56 0.22
N ASP A 459 -16.98 -12.52 -0.60
CA ASP A 459 -15.73 -12.13 -1.27
C ASP A 459 -14.87 -11.29 -0.30
N PRO A 460 -13.74 -11.83 0.23
CA PRO A 460 -12.88 -11.11 1.15
C PRO A 460 -11.89 -10.16 0.45
N ARG A 461 -11.79 -10.20 -0.89
CA ARG A 461 -10.81 -9.39 -1.61
C ARG A 461 -10.88 -7.94 -1.20
N VAL A 462 -9.72 -7.34 -1.08
CA VAL A 462 -9.63 -5.90 -0.85
C VAL A 462 -10.26 -5.16 -2.03
N ALA A 463 -11.16 -4.22 -1.70
CA ALA A 463 -11.80 -3.40 -2.72
C ALA A 463 -10.83 -2.33 -3.23
N ASN A 464 -10.91 -2.03 -4.53
CA ASN A 464 -10.05 -1.03 -5.15
C ASN A 464 -10.21 0.35 -4.47
N VAL A 465 -11.43 0.73 -4.10
CA VAL A 465 -11.69 1.97 -3.35
C VAL A 465 -11.05 1.95 -1.96
N PHE A 466 -10.93 0.81 -1.31
CA PHE A 466 -10.33 0.71 0.02
C PHE A 466 -8.86 1.10 0.00
N THR A 467 -8.11 0.73 -1.06
CA THR A 467 -6.69 1.09 -1.20
C THR A 467 -6.42 2.59 -1.19
N LEU A 468 -7.43 3.42 -1.49
CA LEU A 468 -7.38 4.88 -1.40
C LEU A 468 -8.05 5.39 -0.12
N ALA A 469 -9.20 4.84 0.25
CA ALA A 469 -9.95 5.24 1.43
C ALA A 469 -9.15 5.04 2.72
N PHE A 470 -8.43 3.91 2.84
CA PHE A 470 -7.67 3.59 4.05
C PHE A 470 -6.42 4.47 4.23
N ARG A 471 -6.01 5.23 3.19
CA ARG A 471 -5.01 6.31 3.30
C ARG A 471 -5.49 7.51 4.13
N PHE A 472 -6.64 7.44 4.77
CA PHE A 472 -7.09 8.44 5.75
C PHE A 472 -6.06 8.65 6.87
N GLY A 473 -5.31 7.61 7.22
CA GLY A 473 -4.24 7.65 8.22
C GLY A 473 -3.15 8.70 7.94
N HIS A 474 -2.95 9.09 6.67
CA HIS A 474 -2.01 10.16 6.30
C HIS A 474 -2.34 11.50 7.00
N THR A 475 -3.62 11.77 7.29
CA THR A 475 -4.06 12.98 7.98
C THR A 475 -3.73 13.01 9.47
N MET A 476 -3.27 11.89 10.01
CA MET A 476 -3.03 11.70 11.45
C MET A 476 -1.53 11.72 11.82
N LEU A 477 -0.63 11.88 10.83
CA LEU A 477 0.80 11.98 11.08
C LEU A 477 1.18 13.36 11.63
N GLN A 478 2.02 13.34 12.67
CA GLN A 478 2.74 14.51 13.16
C GLN A 478 3.93 14.82 12.22
N PRO A 479 4.42 16.05 12.17
CA PRO A 479 5.57 16.41 11.34
C PRO A 479 6.90 15.81 11.83
N PHE A 480 6.92 15.22 13.04
CA PHE A 480 8.12 14.66 13.66
C PHE A 480 7.93 13.17 13.99
N MET A 481 9.04 12.45 13.98
CA MET A 481 9.21 11.21 14.71
C MET A 481 9.72 11.53 16.12
N PHE A 482 9.01 11.09 17.15
CA PHE A 482 9.37 11.32 18.55
C PHE A 482 10.12 10.11 19.10
N ARG A 483 11.19 10.40 19.86
CA ARG A 483 12.01 9.43 20.59
C ARG A 483 12.10 9.87 22.04
N LEU A 484 11.64 9.02 22.94
CA LEU A 484 11.54 9.37 24.36
C LEU A 484 12.41 8.44 25.22
N ASP A 485 12.96 8.98 26.30
CA ASP A 485 13.75 8.24 27.29
C ASP A 485 12.89 7.31 28.16
N SER A 486 13.49 6.62 29.13
CA SER A 486 12.80 5.69 30.03
C SER A 486 11.74 6.37 30.91
N GLN A 487 11.84 7.69 31.11
CA GLN A 487 10.88 8.52 31.82
C GLN A 487 9.90 9.22 30.89
N TYR A 488 9.85 8.81 29.63
CA TYR A 488 8.99 9.39 28.58
C TYR A 488 9.24 10.89 28.33
N ARG A 489 10.45 11.37 28.54
CA ARG A 489 10.87 12.75 28.29
C ARG A 489 11.67 12.86 26.99
N ALA A 490 11.61 14.02 26.37
CA ALA A 490 12.43 14.39 25.22
C ALA A 490 13.79 14.90 25.70
N SER A 491 14.69 14.00 26.03
CA SER A 491 15.95 14.32 26.72
C SER A 491 17.17 14.52 25.81
N ALA A 492 17.08 14.18 24.54
CA ALA A 492 18.19 14.30 23.59
C ALA A 492 17.89 15.30 22.46
N PRO A 493 18.90 15.94 21.85
CA PRO A 493 18.73 16.83 20.70
C PRO A 493 17.98 16.14 19.53
N SER A 494 18.15 14.81 19.38
CA SER A 494 17.46 14.00 18.38
C SER A 494 16.12 13.43 18.83
N SER A 495 15.51 13.95 19.90
CA SER A 495 14.22 13.46 20.41
C SER A 495 13.04 13.76 19.49
N GLN A 496 13.16 14.78 18.64
CA GLN A 496 12.18 15.16 17.63
C GLN A 496 12.85 15.22 16.26
N VAL A 497 12.75 14.14 15.50
CA VAL A 497 13.32 14.05 14.16
C VAL A 497 12.27 14.48 13.13
N PRO A 498 12.52 15.50 12.29
CA PRO A 498 11.61 15.84 11.20
C PRO A 498 11.29 14.59 10.36
N LEU A 499 10.03 14.42 9.97
CA LEU A 499 9.61 13.19 9.26
C LEU A 499 10.35 13.03 7.93
N SER A 500 10.65 14.13 7.24
CA SER A 500 11.49 14.13 6.03
C SER A 500 12.90 13.58 6.24
N SER A 501 13.45 13.72 7.45
CA SER A 501 14.77 13.17 7.85
C SER A 501 14.69 11.76 8.46
N ALA A 502 13.47 11.22 8.60
CA ALA A 502 13.25 9.88 9.13
C ALA A 502 13.01 8.83 8.03
N PHE A 503 12.62 9.25 6.83
CA PHE A 503 12.38 8.31 5.73
C PHE A 503 13.65 7.52 5.38
N PHE A 504 13.52 6.20 5.30
CA PHE A 504 14.59 5.24 5.01
C PHE A 504 15.79 5.28 5.99
N ALA A 505 15.66 5.95 7.11
CA ALA A 505 16.74 6.12 8.08
C ALA A 505 16.87 4.92 9.05
N SER A 506 17.12 3.72 8.52
CA SER A 506 17.32 2.47 9.29
C SER A 506 18.47 2.61 10.30
N TRP A 507 19.52 3.39 9.96
CA TRP A 507 20.64 3.66 10.82
C TRP A 507 20.26 4.25 12.19
N ARG A 508 19.12 4.98 12.26
CA ARG A 508 18.63 5.54 13.51
C ARG A 508 18.22 4.48 14.53
N ILE A 509 17.69 3.32 14.04
CA ILE A 509 17.42 2.20 14.93
C ILE A 509 18.72 1.60 15.45
N VAL A 510 19.70 1.41 14.56
CA VAL A 510 20.95 0.74 14.91
C VAL A 510 21.82 1.59 15.86
N HIS A 511 21.90 2.90 15.62
CA HIS A 511 22.86 3.78 16.32
C HIS A 511 22.24 4.74 17.33
N GLU A 512 20.92 4.86 17.36
CA GLU A 512 20.25 5.84 18.23
C GLU A 512 19.35 5.17 19.31
N GLY A 513 19.77 4.03 19.86
CA GLY A 513 19.12 3.39 21.03
C GLY A 513 17.99 2.41 20.72
N GLY A 514 17.93 1.88 19.50
CA GLY A 514 17.03 0.80 19.14
C GLY A 514 15.58 1.22 18.93
N ILE A 515 14.66 0.28 19.15
CA ILE A 515 13.23 0.50 18.93
C ILE A 515 12.51 1.08 20.16
N ASP A 516 13.07 0.94 21.36
CA ASP A 516 12.40 1.32 22.60
C ASP A 516 12.07 2.83 22.68
N PRO A 517 13.00 3.77 22.37
CA PRO A 517 12.68 5.20 22.35
C PRO A 517 11.60 5.57 21.35
N ILE A 518 11.58 4.90 20.18
CA ILE A 518 10.59 5.11 19.11
C ILE A 518 9.21 4.64 19.58
N LEU A 519 9.13 3.45 20.18
CA LEU A 519 7.87 2.91 20.70
C LEU A 519 7.32 3.78 21.83
N ARG A 520 8.17 4.32 22.74
CA ARG A 520 7.73 5.28 23.75
C ARG A 520 7.17 6.55 23.09
N GLY A 521 7.81 7.06 22.05
CA GLY A 521 7.30 8.20 21.27
C GLY A 521 5.92 7.91 20.64
N LEU A 522 5.72 6.71 20.10
CA LEU A 522 4.43 6.30 19.54
C LEU A 522 3.33 6.19 20.60
N MET A 523 3.66 5.71 21.80
CA MET A 523 2.70 5.48 22.88
C MET A 523 2.31 6.77 23.64
N ALA A 524 3.26 7.68 23.88
CA ALA A 524 3.07 8.84 24.71
C ALA A 524 2.75 10.12 23.95
N THR A 525 2.96 10.15 22.64
CA THR A 525 2.66 11.34 21.83
C THR A 525 1.28 11.21 21.17
N PRO A 526 0.44 12.26 21.21
CA PRO A 526 -0.84 12.25 20.51
C PRO A 526 -0.64 12.25 18.98
N ALA A 527 -1.54 11.58 18.27
CA ALA A 527 -1.65 11.71 16.82
C ALA A 527 -2.10 13.13 16.43
N LYS A 528 -1.91 13.52 15.17
CA LYS A 528 -2.55 14.74 14.65
C LYS A 528 -4.04 14.48 14.47
N LEU A 529 -4.88 15.43 14.84
CA LEU A 529 -6.31 15.39 14.55
C LEU A 529 -6.54 15.86 13.11
N ASN A 530 -7.29 15.08 12.33
CA ASN A 530 -7.78 15.53 11.02
C ASN A 530 -8.83 16.60 11.20
N ARG A 531 -8.57 17.79 10.66
CA ARG A 531 -9.52 18.91 10.59
C ARG A 531 -9.57 19.42 9.16
N GLN A 532 -10.71 19.97 8.76
CA GLN A 532 -10.92 20.51 7.41
C GLN A 532 -9.98 21.68 7.07
N ASP A 533 -9.48 22.39 8.07
CA ASP A 533 -8.52 23.49 7.94
C ASP A 533 -7.08 23.07 8.24
N SER A 534 -6.84 21.78 8.52
CA SER A 534 -5.50 21.23 8.76
C SER A 534 -5.48 19.72 8.44
N MET A 535 -5.40 19.37 7.14
CA MET A 535 -5.52 17.98 6.71
C MET A 535 -4.18 17.24 6.73
N LEU A 536 -3.16 17.73 6.03
CA LEU A 536 -1.89 17.02 5.83
C LEU A 536 -0.70 17.93 6.07
N VAL A 537 0.25 17.49 6.89
CA VAL A 537 1.48 18.25 7.21
C VAL A 537 2.39 18.40 6.00
N ASP A 538 3.16 19.49 5.94
CA ASP A 538 4.06 19.80 4.82
C ASP A 538 5.17 18.75 4.64
N GLU A 539 5.55 18.04 5.71
CA GLU A 539 6.49 16.92 5.63
C GLU A 539 6.02 15.81 4.67
N LEU A 540 4.70 15.65 4.50
CA LEU A 540 4.09 14.71 3.56
C LEU A 540 3.64 15.38 2.26
N ARG A 541 3.24 16.67 2.32
CA ARG A 541 2.68 17.38 1.17
C ARG A 541 3.75 17.99 0.26
N ASP A 542 4.86 18.43 0.83
CA ASP A 542 5.92 19.15 0.11
C ASP A 542 7.31 18.53 0.26
N ARG A 543 7.53 17.70 1.29
CA ARG A 543 8.85 17.18 1.65
C ARG A 543 8.92 15.66 1.65
N LEU A 544 7.90 14.98 1.11
CA LEU A 544 7.89 13.51 1.08
C LEU A 544 9.11 13.00 0.30
N PHE A 545 9.95 12.20 0.97
CA PHE A 545 11.20 11.62 0.47
C PHE A 545 12.23 12.64 -0.04
N ARG A 546 12.14 13.88 0.41
CA ARG A 546 13.10 14.93 0.08
C ARG A 546 14.40 14.71 0.85
N GLN A 547 15.31 13.89 0.33
CA GLN A 547 16.61 13.66 0.96
C GLN A 547 17.75 14.39 0.25
N VAL A 548 17.78 14.34 -1.07
CA VAL A 548 18.92 14.81 -1.87
C VAL A 548 18.53 15.93 -2.85
N ARG A 549 17.27 16.02 -3.24
CA ARG A 549 16.78 16.97 -4.24
C ARG A 549 15.94 18.10 -3.65
N ARG A 550 15.91 19.22 -4.38
CA ARG A 550 15.17 20.45 -4.02
C ARG A 550 13.66 20.22 -3.87
N ILE A 551 13.07 19.29 -4.65
CA ILE A 551 11.62 19.06 -4.71
C ILE A 551 11.32 17.67 -4.14
N GLY A 552 10.57 17.62 -3.02
CA GLY A 552 9.96 16.39 -2.51
C GLY A 552 8.64 16.08 -3.23
N LEU A 553 8.07 14.89 -2.98
CA LEU A 553 6.76 14.51 -3.51
C LEU A 553 5.63 15.16 -2.70
N ASP A 554 4.43 15.18 -3.30
CA ASP A 554 3.18 15.62 -2.67
C ASP A 554 2.24 14.43 -2.48
N LEU A 555 2.12 13.94 -1.24
CA LEU A 555 1.30 12.74 -0.95
C LEU A 555 -0.19 12.98 -1.20
N ALA A 556 -0.70 14.20 -1.01
CA ALA A 556 -2.11 14.52 -1.29
C ALA A 556 -2.38 14.45 -2.79
N ALA A 557 -1.51 15.06 -3.60
CA ALA A 557 -1.60 15.01 -5.06
C ALA A 557 -1.43 13.57 -5.57
N LEU A 558 -0.48 12.79 -5.00
CA LEU A 558 -0.30 11.36 -5.33
C LEU A 558 -1.56 10.55 -5.03
N ASN A 559 -2.26 10.77 -3.90
CA ASN A 559 -3.48 10.03 -3.56
C ASN A 559 -4.63 10.37 -4.53
N MET A 560 -4.82 11.62 -4.90
CA MET A 560 -5.85 12.03 -5.86
C MET A 560 -5.52 11.53 -7.27
N GLN A 561 -4.28 11.64 -7.73
CA GLN A 561 -3.84 11.09 -9.02
C GLN A 561 -4.03 9.57 -9.06
N ARG A 562 -3.75 8.88 -7.96
CA ARG A 562 -3.97 7.43 -7.82
C ARG A 562 -5.45 7.06 -7.86
N SER A 563 -6.34 7.89 -7.31
CA SER A 563 -7.80 7.69 -7.44
C SER A 563 -8.24 7.69 -8.91
N ARG A 564 -7.68 8.60 -9.70
CA ARG A 564 -7.95 8.71 -11.16
C ARG A 564 -7.31 7.54 -11.91
N ASP A 565 -6.05 7.19 -11.62
CA ASP A 565 -5.34 6.05 -12.19
C ASP A 565 -6.09 4.73 -11.98
N HIS A 566 -6.70 4.56 -10.81
CA HIS A 566 -7.49 3.38 -10.49
C HIS A 566 -8.91 3.40 -11.12
N GLY A 567 -9.25 4.44 -11.85
CA GLY A 567 -10.58 4.59 -12.45
C GLY A 567 -11.69 4.61 -11.40
N LEU A 568 -11.44 5.20 -10.23
CA LEU A 568 -12.47 5.24 -9.18
C LEU A 568 -13.56 6.27 -9.53
N PRO A 569 -14.83 5.90 -9.37
CA PRO A 569 -15.95 6.85 -9.44
C PRO A 569 -15.77 8.02 -8.49
N GLY A 570 -16.37 9.16 -8.79
CA GLY A 570 -16.31 10.34 -7.96
C GLY A 570 -17.13 10.21 -6.65
N TYR A 571 -16.98 11.19 -5.80
CA TYR A 571 -17.46 11.23 -4.41
C TYR A 571 -18.94 10.84 -4.26
N ASN A 572 -19.86 11.42 -5.07
CA ASN A 572 -21.29 11.11 -4.96
C ASN A 572 -21.65 9.67 -5.32
N ALA A 573 -20.93 9.04 -6.24
CA ALA A 573 -21.16 7.63 -6.57
C ALA A 573 -20.90 6.73 -5.33
N TRP A 574 -19.88 7.03 -4.54
CA TRP A 574 -19.59 6.31 -3.31
C TRP A 574 -20.55 6.67 -2.19
N ARG A 575 -21.02 7.90 -2.10
CA ARG A 575 -22.09 8.27 -1.15
C ARG A 575 -23.38 7.51 -1.47
N ARG A 576 -23.73 7.38 -2.76
CA ARG A 576 -24.86 6.54 -3.21
C ARG A 576 -24.66 5.08 -2.82
N PHE A 577 -23.48 4.50 -3.05
CA PHE A 577 -23.13 3.14 -2.63
C PHE A 577 -23.37 2.95 -1.13
N CYS A 578 -23.03 3.93 -0.33
CA CYS A 578 -23.21 3.95 1.12
C CYS A 578 -24.61 4.40 1.58
N ARG A 579 -25.55 4.63 0.67
CA ARG A 579 -26.91 5.13 0.95
C ARG A 579 -26.91 6.46 1.71
N LEU A 580 -25.91 7.30 1.47
CA LEU A 580 -25.78 8.64 2.00
C LEU A 580 -26.35 9.67 1.00
N SER A 581 -26.74 10.86 1.48
CA SER A 581 -27.19 11.95 0.61
C SER A 581 -26.14 12.33 -0.42
N GLN A 582 -26.57 12.65 -1.64
CA GLN A 582 -25.71 13.05 -2.75
C GLN A 582 -25.93 14.55 -3.01
N PRO A 583 -25.03 15.44 -2.50
CA PRO A 583 -25.14 16.86 -2.70
C PRO A 583 -25.00 17.22 -4.19
N ARG A 584 -25.86 18.11 -4.70
CA ARG A 584 -25.88 18.55 -6.11
C ARG A 584 -25.47 20.00 -6.31
N ASN A 585 -25.48 20.78 -5.25
CA ASN A 585 -25.20 22.22 -5.27
C ASN A 585 -24.46 22.69 -4.02
N LEU A 586 -24.11 23.97 -3.96
CA LEU A 586 -23.35 24.57 -2.87
C LEU A 586 -24.06 24.38 -1.51
N ALA A 587 -25.37 24.61 -1.44
CA ALA A 587 -26.11 24.51 -0.19
C ALA A 587 -26.08 23.10 0.38
N GLN A 588 -26.37 22.09 -0.44
CA GLN A 588 -26.34 20.68 -0.04
C GLN A 588 -24.93 20.21 0.31
N LEU A 589 -23.91 20.60 -0.47
CA LEU A 589 -22.52 20.25 -0.17
C LEU A 589 -22.05 20.91 1.13
N SER A 590 -22.45 22.17 1.36
CA SER A 590 -22.18 22.89 2.61
C SER A 590 -22.78 22.19 3.83
N GLN A 591 -24.00 21.68 3.69
CA GLN A 591 -24.67 20.90 4.73
C GLN A 591 -23.93 19.58 5.01
N VAL A 592 -23.55 18.84 3.97
CA VAL A 592 -22.83 17.56 4.11
C VAL A 592 -21.47 17.75 4.77
N LEU A 593 -20.72 18.78 4.36
CA LEU A 593 -19.40 19.08 4.92
C LEU A 593 -19.48 19.88 6.22
N ASN A 594 -20.64 20.42 6.58
CA ASN A 594 -20.80 21.40 7.66
C ASN A 594 -19.78 22.56 7.54
N ASN A 595 -19.52 22.98 6.29
CA ASN A 595 -18.51 24.02 5.98
C ASN A 595 -18.77 24.61 4.59
N ARG A 596 -19.30 25.85 4.57
CA ARG A 596 -19.66 26.54 3.33
C ARG A 596 -18.45 26.95 2.50
N ASP A 597 -17.37 27.37 3.15
CA ASP A 597 -16.18 27.84 2.45
C ASP A 597 -15.41 26.68 1.80
N LEU A 598 -15.32 25.55 2.48
CA LEU A 598 -14.76 24.35 1.90
C LEU A 598 -15.64 23.83 0.74
N ALA A 599 -16.95 23.85 0.88
CA ALA A 599 -17.87 23.47 -0.19
C ALA A 599 -17.71 24.38 -1.43
N ARG A 600 -17.55 25.69 -1.22
CA ARG A 600 -17.29 26.67 -2.30
C ARG A 600 -15.96 26.35 -3.01
N LYS A 601 -14.89 26.09 -2.27
CA LYS A 601 -13.59 25.70 -2.83
C LYS A 601 -13.68 24.41 -3.66
N PHE A 602 -14.39 23.40 -3.17
CA PHE A 602 -14.61 22.17 -3.95
C PHE A 602 -15.34 22.45 -5.26
N LEU A 603 -16.42 23.24 -5.23
CA LEU A 603 -17.19 23.52 -6.44
C LEU A 603 -16.44 24.42 -7.43
N SER A 604 -15.64 25.39 -6.95
CA SER A 604 -14.80 26.20 -7.84
C SER A 604 -13.73 25.37 -8.56
N LEU A 605 -13.22 24.31 -7.93
CA LEU A 605 -12.23 23.43 -8.52
C LEU A 605 -12.84 22.34 -9.41
N TYR A 606 -13.87 21.64 -8.94
CA TYR A 606 -14.42 20.44 -9.59
C TYR A 606 -15.69 20.68 -10.41
N GLY A 607 -16.32 21.85 -10.27
CA GLY A 607 -17.59 22.22 -10.91
C GLY A 607 -18.81 21.50 -10.33
N THR A 608 -18.69 20.25 -9.93
CA THR A 608 -19.77 19.43 -9.37
C THR A 608 -19.21 18.48 -8.31
N PRO A 609 -20.00 18.15 -7.26
CA PRO A 609 -19.60 17.13 -6.28
C PRO A 609 -19.38 15.74 -6.90
N ASP A 610 -19.99 15.44 -8.03
CA ASP A 610 -19.81 14.17 -8.75
C ASP A 610 -18.38 13.96 -9.25
N ASN A 611 -17.62 15.04 -9.45
CA ASN A 611 -16.23 15.01 -9.93
C ASN A 611 -15.19 14.94 -8.82
N ILE A 612 -15.56 15.22 -7.56
CA ILE A 612 -14.59 15.26 -6.45
C ILE A 612 -13.91 13.89 -6.33
N ASP A 613 -12.58 13.89 -6.32
CA ASP A 613 -11.79 12.67 -6.13
C ASP A 613 -12.11 12.05 -4.77
N ILE A 614 -12.31 10.72 -4.73
CA ILE A 614 -12.85 10.02 -3.56
C ILE A 614 -12.02 10.27 -2.29
N TRP A 615 -10.67 10.25 -2.38
CA TRP A 615 -9.84 10.41 -1.21
C TRP A 615 -10.05 11.77 -0.51
N ILE A 616 -9.99 12.86 -1.27
CA ILE A 616 -10.11 14.20 -0.68
C ILE A 616 -11.55 14.49 -0.21
N GLY A 617 -12.57 14.05 -0.96
CA GLY A 617 -13.96 14.20 -0.55
C GLY A 617 -14.27 13.45 0.73
N ALA A 618 -13.75 12.23 0.88
CA ALA A 618 -14.00 11.38 2.03
C ALA A 618 -13.31 11.87 3.32
N ILE A 619 -12.06 12.36 3.25
CA ILE A 619 -11.36 12.91 4.43
C ILE A 619 -11.84 14.29 4.84
N ALA A 620 -12.55 14.99 3.95
CA ALA A 620 -13.15 16.30 4.21
C ALA A 620 -14.48 16.22 4.97
N GLU A 621 -15.12 15.06 5.07
CA GLU A 621 -16.35 14.91 5.85
C GLU A 621 -16.10 15.13 7.34
N PRO A 622 -17.05 15.73 8.08
CA PRO A 622 -16.98 15.83 9.53
C PRO A 622 -16.84 14.46 10.18
N LEU A 623 -16.02 14.38 11.22
CA LEU A 623 -15.83 13.13 11.96
C LEU A 623 -17.12 12.73 12.67
N LEU A 624 -17.45 11.44 12.62
CA LEU A 624 -18.54 10.87 13.43
C LEU A 624 -18.21 10.92 14.92
N PRO A 625 -19.21 10.99 15.81
CA PRO A 625 -19.00 11.03 17.26
C PRO A 625 -18.11 9.88 17.75
N GLY A 626 -17.03 10.20 18.43
CA GLY A 626 -16.05 9.24 18.96
C GLY A 626 -15.20 8.51 17.92
N ALA A 627 -15.42 8.77 16.62
CA ALA A 627 -14.68 8.21 15.50
C ALA A 627 -13.49 9.08 15.06
N ARG A 628 -12.73 8.60 14.06
CA ARG A 628 -11.68 9.37 13.36
C ARG A 628 -11.92 9.40 11.85
N VAL A 629 -13.12 9.10 11.44
CA VAL A 629 -13.59 9.10 10.05
C VAL A 629 -14.99 9.69 9.96
N GLY A 630 -15.31 10.25 8.80
CA GLY A 630 -16.65 10.68 8.44
C GLY A 630 -17.57 9.52 7.99
N PRO A 631 -18.83 9.82 7.65
CA PRO A 631 -19.83 8.81 7.27
C PRO A 631 -19.41 7.92 6.10
N LEU A 632 -18.81 8.49 5.07
CA LEU A 632 -18.42 7.74 3.87
C LEU A 632 -17.29 6.75 4.17
N LEU A 633 -16.20 7.20 4.81
CA LEU A 633 -15.11 6.29 5.17
C LEU A 633 -15.57 5.21 6.14
N ALA A 634 -16.43 5.54 7.10
CA ALA A 634 -16.98 4.55 8.03
C ALA A 634 -17.70 3.43 7.27
N CYS A 635 -18.57 3.76 6.33
CA CYS A 635 -19.26 2.76 5.49
C CYS A 635 -18.29 1.87 4.70
N LEU A 636 -17.28 2.47 4.05
CA LEU A 636 -16.33 1.71 3.25
C LEU A 636 -15.51 0.74 4.12
N PHE A 637 -15.07 1.17 5.30
CA PHE A 637 -14.32 0.33 6.23
C PHE A 637 -15.16 -0.79 6.83
N GLU A 638 -16.39 -0.49 7.23
CA GLU A 638 -17.33 -1.53 7.73
C GLU A 638 -17.55 -2.63 6.70
N ASN A 639 -17.75 -2.25 5.43
CA ASN A 639 -17.89 -3.22 4.35
C ASN A 639 -16.62 -4.07 4.17
N GLN A 640 -15.45 -3.45 4.12
CA GLN A 640 -14.19 -4.16 3.90
C GLN A 640 -13.86 -5.10 5.05
N PHE A 641 -13.86 -4.60 6.27
CA PHE A 641 -13.47 -5.40 7.43
C PHE A 641 -14.51 -6.49 7.75
N THR A 642 -15.80 -6.27 7.51
CA THR A 642 -16.82 -7.32 7.62
C THR A 642 -16.55 -8.46 6.62
N ARG A 643 -16.22 -8.13 5.37
CA ARG A 643 -15.91 -9.12 4.32
C ARG A 643 -14.61 -9.87 4.61
N ALA A 644 -13.55 -9.16 5.01
CA ALA A 644 -12.26 -9.77 5.37
C ALA A 644 -12.41 -10.76 6.53
N ARG A 645 -13.25 -10.45 7.53
CA ARG A 645 -13.55 -11.35 8.65
C ARG A 645 -14.41 -12.54 8.26
N ASN A 646 -15.54 -12.29 7.61
CA ASN A 646 -16.56 -13.32 7.36
C ASN A 646 -16.17 -14.25 6.19
N GLY A 647 -15.35 -13.77 5.25
CA GLY A 647 -14.81 -14.54 4.14
C GLY A 647 -13.52 -15.30 4.48
N ASP A 648 -13.05 -15.25 5.72
CA ASP A 648 -11.82 -15.89 6.17
C ASP A 648 -12.08 -17.23 6.85
N ARG A 649 -11.69 -18.33 6.19
CA ARG A 649 -11.83 -19.69 6.72
C ARG A 649 -11.01 -19.96 7.99
N PHE A 650 -9.94 -19.21 8.19
CA PHE A 650 -9.05 -19.33 9.33
C PHE A 650 -9.20 -18.23 10.38
N TRP A 651 -10.34 -17.55 10.38
CA TRP A 651 -10.63 -16.54 11.40
C TRP A 651 -10.54 -17.14 12.82
N TRP A 652 -9.88 -16.44 13.75
CA TRP A 652 -9.54 -17.01 15.07
C TRP A 652 -10.74 -17.52 15.88
N GLN A 653 -11.93 -16.96 15.71
CA GLN A 653 -13.15 -17.38 16.42
C GLN A 653 -13.86 -18.56 15.73
N LYS A 654 -13.50 -18.88 14.48
CA LYS A 654 -14.16 -19.98 13.76
C LYS A 654 -13.91 -21.30 14.49
N ARG A 655 -14.98 -22.08 14.69
CA ARG A 655 -14.90 -23.43 15.26
C ARG A 655 -13.90 -24.30 14.47
N GLY A 656 -13.02 -24.98 15.19
CA GLY A 656 -11.99 -25.85 14.58
C GLY A 656 -10.65 -25.14 14.27
N VAL A 657 -10.59 -23.78 14.27
CA VAL A 657 -9.30 -23.07 14.12
C VAL A 657 -8.50 -23.13 15.43
N PHE A 658 -9.11 -22.78 16.53
CA PHE A 658 -8.54 -22.92 17.88
C PHE A 658 -9.50 -23.68 18.79
N THR A 659 -8.98 -24.39 19.79
CA THR A 659 -9.79 -25.02 20.85
C THR A 659 -10.48 -23.96 21.72
N LYS A 660 -11.46 -24.35 22.53
CA LYS A 660 -12.14 -23.45 23.47
C LYS A 660 -11.14 -22.81 24.46
N ARG A 661 -10.21 -23.61 25.01
CA ARG A 661 -9.14 -23.14 25.93
C ARG A 661 -8.19 -22.16 25.24
N GLN A 662 -7.76 -22.44 24.03
CA GLN A 662 -6.89 -21.54 23.25
C GLN A 662 -7.60 -20.21 22.94
N ARG A 663 -8.89 -20.23 22.52
CA ARG A 663 -9.65 -18.99 22.29
C ARG A 663 -9.82 -18.16 23.57
N GLN A 664 -9.96 -18.81 24.72
CA GLN A 664 -10.04 -18.11 26.00
C GLN A 664 -8.71 -17.43 26.35
N ALA A 665 -7.58 -18.13 26.15
CA ALA A 665 -6.25 -17.56 26.35
C ALA A 665 -5.97 -16.37 25.40
N LEU A 666 -6.35 -16.50 24.12
CA LEU A 666 -6.18 -15.44 23.12
C LEU A 666 -6.93 -14.14 23.46
N ARG A 667 -8.02 -14.18 24.21
CA ARG A 667 -8.75 -12.98 24.64
C ARG A 667 -7.94 -12.05 25.55
N GLN A 668 -6.89 -12.55 26.21
CA GLN A 668 -6.03 -11.77 27.11
C GLN A 668 -4.97 -10.92 26.36
N ILE A 669 -4.85 -11.11 25.07
CA ILE A 669 -3.84 -10.42 24.25
C ILE A 669 -4.09 -8.91 24.24
N SER A 670 -3.00 -8.12 24.30
CA SER A 670 -3.00 -6.69 24.03
C SER A 670 -1.68 -6.27 23.38
N LEU A 671 -1.70 -5.19 22.60
CA LEU A 671 -0.47 -4.63 22.02
C LEU A 671 0.48 -4.14 23.11
N SER A 672 -0.04 -3.59 24.22
CA SER A 672 0.76 -3.21 25.40
C SER A 672 1.54 -4.41 25.96
N ARG A 673 0.92 -5.61 26.01
CA ARG A 673 1.62 -6.83 26.45
C ARG A 673 2.71 -7.25 25.48
N ILE A 674 2.45 -7.16 24.18
CA ILE A 674 3.46 -7.48 23.15
C ILE A 674 4.68 -6.56 23.27
N VAL A 675 4.47 -5.25 23.53
CA VAL A 675 5.57 -4.30 23.80
C VAL A 675 6.34 -4.75 25.04
N CYS A 676 5.66 -5.06 26.14
CA CYS A 676 6.30 -5.51 27.39
C CYS A 676 7.15 -6.78 27.21
N ASP A 677 6.67 -7.74 26.42
CA ASP A 677 7.35 -9.04 26.27
C ASP A 677 8.57 -8.97 25.33
N ASN A 678 8.67 -7.92 24.48
CA ASN A 678 9.66 -7.85 23.40
C ASN A 678 10.58 -6.64 23.44
N THR A 679 10.51 -5.81 24.50
CA THR A 679 11.33 -4.60 24.67
C THR A 679 11.90 -4.49 26.08
N GLY A 680 12.73 -3.48 26.32
CA GLY A 680 13.18 -3.10 27.66
C GLY A 680 12.21 -2.15 28.40
N ILE A 681 11.05 -1.87 27.81
CA ILE A 681 10.08 -0.95 28.38
C ILE A 681 9.31 -1.65 29.50
N THR A 682 9.37 -1.11 30.70
CA THR A 682 8.76 -1.67 31.92
C THR A 682 7.40 -1.06 32.27
N THR A 683 7.08 0.09 31.66
CA THR A 683 5.86 0.84 31.94
C THR A 683 5.22 1.26 30.62
N VAL A 684 3.95 0.94 30.41
CA VAL A 684 3.23 1.16 29.13
C VAL A 684 1.82 1.65 29.40
N PRO A 685 1.15 2.32 28.45
CA PRO A 685 -0.28 2.61 28.59
C PRO A 685 -1.11 1.33 28.64
N ARG A 686 -2.11 1.28 29.51
CA ARG A 686 -3.07 0.16 29.51
C ARG A 686 -3.86 0.10 28.19
N ASP A 687 -4.30 1.24 27.68
CA ASP A 687 -4.88 1.40 26.34
C ASP A 687 -3.86 2.16 25.47
N ILE A 688 -3.10 1.42 24.67
CA ILE A 688 -1.97 1.92 23.89
C ILE A 688 -2.41 2.85 22.75
N PHE A 689 -3.68 2.79 22.33
CA PHE A 689 -4.23 3.61 21.25
C PHE A 689 -4.82 4.94 21.74
N LYS A 690 -5.00 5.08 23.05
CA LYS A 690 -5.43 6.33 23.66
C LYS A 690 -4.26 7.30 23.77
N ALA A 691 -4.52 8.59 23.60
CA ALA A 691 -3.53 9.62 23.98
C ALA A 691 -3.44 9.64 25.51
N ASN A 692 -2.25 9.34 26.03
CA ASN A 692 -1.96 9.33 27.45
C ASN A 692 -0.75 10.23 27.70
N THR A 693 -0.76 10.96 28.82
CA THR A 693 0.38 11.74 29.28
C THR A 693 1.04 11.01 30.44
N TYR A 694 2.30 10.62 30.28
CA TYR A 694 3.03 9.96 31.37
C TYR A 694 3.11 10.84 32.62
N PRO A 695 2.91 10.28 33.83
CA PRO A 695 2.63 8.87 34.16
C PRO A 695 1.13 8.47 34.12
N LEU A 696 0.21 9.39 33.83
CA LEU A 696 -1.24 9.13 33.87
C LEU A 696 -1.65 8.11 32.77
N GLY A 697 -2.38 7.06 33.19
CA GLY A 697 -2.82 5.99 32.28
C GLY A 697 -1.76 4.95 31.95
N PHE A 698 -0.52 5.11 32.47
CA PHE A 698 0.55 4.12 32.34
C PHE A 698 0.54 3.15 33.54
N VAL A 699 0.91 1.93 33.27
CA VAL A 699 0.96 0.84 34.26
C VAL A 699 2.22 0.02 34.07
N ASN A 700 2.69 -0.60 35.15
CA ASN A 700 3.82 -1.54 35.06
C ASN A 700 3.44 -2.75 34.23
N CYS A 701 4.38 -3.26 33.43
CA CYS A 701 4.21 -4.44 32.59
C CYS A 701 3.72 -5.70 33.35
N ASN A 702 4.10 -5.83 34.63
CA ASN A 702 3.67 -6.95 35.47
C ASN A 702 2.12 -6.96 35.72
N SER A 703 1.47 -5.82 35.61
CA SER A 703 0.00 -5.71 35.80
C SER A 703 -0.80 -6.01 34.50
N ILE A 704 -0.13 -6.23 33.36
CA ILE A 704 -0.79 -6.54 32.11
C ILE A 704 -0.83 -8.06 31.90
N PRO A 705 -2.01 -8.66 31.68
CA PRO A 705 -2.14 -10.11 31.48
C PRO A 705 -1.25 -10.65 30.37
N ARG A 706 -0.64 -11.81 30.61
CA ARG A 706 0.16 -12.54 29.62
C ARG A 706 -0.67 -13.61 28.92
N LEU A 707 -0.35 -13.91 27.66
CA LEU A 707 -0.92 -15.05 26.95
C LEU A 707 -0.46 -16.35 27.62
N ASN A 708 -1.41 -17.12 28.14
CA ASN A 708 -1.12 -18.45 28.70
C ASN A 708 -1.03 -19.50 27.58
N LEU A 709 0.21 -19.87 27.21
CA LEU A 709 0.48 -20.85 26.16
C LEU A 709 0.31 -22.32 26.62
N SER A 710 -0.01 -22.61 27.88
CA SER A 710 -0.28 -23.97 28.36
C SER A 710 -1.45 -24.64 27.62
N ALA A 711 -2.35 -23.83 27.03
CA ALA A 711 -3.45 -24.31 26.17
C ALA A 711 -2.98 -24.97 24.85
N TRP A 712 -1.68 -24.89 24.52
CA TRP A 712 -1.05 -25.53 23.36
C TRP A 712 -0.20 -26.75 23.75
N ARG A 713 -0.16 -27.16 25.01
CA ARG A 713 0.56 -28.34 25.43
C ARG A 713 -0.12 -29.59 24.87
N GLY A 714 0.61 -30.43 24.14
CA GLY A 714 0.15 -31.71 23.61
C GLY A 714 -0.88 -31.65 22.48
N THR A 715 -1.04 -30.49 21.79
CA THR A 715 -2.04 -30.30 20.70
C THR A 715 -1.51 -30.53 19.29
#